data_9500a0828ec81ac8b26c2a2b6517b116
#
_entry.id   9500a0828ec81ac8b26c2a2b6517b116
#
_cell.length_a   1.000
_cell.length_b   1.000
_cell.length_c   1.000
_cell.angle_alpha   90.00
_cell.angle_beta   90.00
_cell.angle_gamma   90.00
#
_symmetry.space_group_name_H-M   'P 1'
#
loop_
_entity.id
_entity.type
_entity.pdbx_description
1 polymer ?
#
loop_
_entity_poly.entity_id
_entity_poly.type
_entity_poly.pdbx_seq_one_letter_code
_entity_poly.pdbx_strand_id
1 'polypeptide(L)'
;MRSWLGEGTRAQQWLSVCAGRQDMVLATVLLIAIVMMLLPLPTWMVDILITINLMFSVILLLIAIYLSDPLDLSVFPSLLLITTLYRLSLTISTSRLVLLQHNAGNIVDAFGKFVVGGNLTVGLVVFTIITIVQFIVITKGIERVAEVSARFSLDGMPGKQMSIDGDLRAGVIDADHARTLRQHVQQESRFLGAMDGAMKFVKGDTIAGIIVVLVNIIGGIIIAIVQYDMSMSEAVHTYSVLSIGDGLCGQIPSLLISLSAGIIVTRVPGEKRQNLATELSSQIARQPQSLILTAVVLMLLALIPGFPFITLAFFSALLALPIILIRRKKSVVSANGVEAPEKDSMVPGACPLILRLTPTLHSADLIRDIDAMRWFLFEDTGVPLPEVNIEVLPEPTEKLTVLLYQEPVFNLSIPAQADYLLIGADASVVGDSQTLPNGMGQICWLTKDMAHKAQGFGLDVFAGSQRISSLLKCVLLRHMGEFIGVQETRYLMNAMEKNYSELVKELQRQLPINKIAETLQRLVSERVSIRDLRLIFGTLIDWAPREKDVLMLTEYVRIALRRHILRRLNPEGKPLPILRIGEGIENLVRESIRQTAMGTYTALSSRHKTQILQLIEQALKQSTKLFIVTSVDTRRFLRKITEATLFDVPILSWQELGEESLIQVVESIDLSEEELADDEE
;
A
#
# COMPACT_ATOMS: atom_id res chain seq x y z
N MET A 1 -26.63 -12.39 13.29
CA MET A 1 -26.69 -12.82 14.72
C MET A 1 -27.95 -12.33 15.45
N ARG A 2 -28.99 -11.85 14.75
CA ARG A 2 -30.24 -11.33 15.34
C ARG A 2 -31.45 -12.25 15.26
N SER A 3 -31.32 -13.49 14.78
CA SER A 3 -32.46 -14.36 14.51
C SER A 3 -32.56 -15.66 15.39
N TRP A 4 -31.71 -15.78 16.43
CA TRP A 4 -31.66 -16.99 17.24
C TRP A 4 -32.11 -16.84 18.70
N LEU A 5 -32.59 -15.68 19.13
CA LEU A 5 -33.11 -15.46 20.47
C LEU A 5 -34.56 -15.00 20.36
N GLY A 6 -35.49 -15.92 20.63
CA GLY A 6 -36.93 -15.65 20.69
C GLY A 6 -37.27 -14.57 21.70
N GLU A 7 -38.29 -13.79 21.40
CA GLU A 7 -38.80 -12.69 22.22
C GLU A 7 -39.10 -13.17 23.66
N GLY A 8 -38.52 -12.49 24.63
CA GLY A 8 -39.13 -12.38 25.96
C GLY A 8 -38.50 -13.12 27.13
N THR A 9 -37.16 -13.38 27.16
CA THR A 9 -36.55 -13.87 28.40
C THR A 9 -36.14 -12.72 29.32
N ARG A 10 -36.41 -12.85 30.65
CA ARG A 10 -35.99 -11.86 31.68
C ARG A 10 -34.51 -11.49 31.58
N ALA A 11 -33.68 -12.40 31.06
CA ALA A 11 -32.27 -12.17 30.77
C ALA A 11 -32.01 -11.06 29.71
N GLN A 12 -32.86 -10.95 28.66
CA GLN A 12 -32.75 -9.91 27.66
C GLN A 12 -33.14 -8.53 28.20
N GLN A 13 -34.15 -8.49 29.09
CA GLN A 13 -34.53 -7.26 29.77
C GLN A 13 -33.40 -6.78 30.71
N TRP A 14 -32.78 -7.70 31.45
CA TRP A 14 -31.60 -7.37 32.28
C TRP A 14 -30.41 -6.88 31.43
N LEU A 15 -30.11 -7.54 30.34
CA LEU A 15 -29.03 -7.15 29.42
C LEU A 15 -29.29 -5.75 28.79
N SER A 16 -30.55 -5.44 28.44
CA SER A 16 -30.88 -4.13 27.87
C SER A 16 -30.83 -3.01 28.92
N VAL A 17 -31.16 -3.29 30.17
CA VAL A 17 -31.04 -2.35 31.31
C VAL A 17 -29.55 -2.11 31.65
N CYS A 18 -28.74 -3.17 31.64
CA CYS A 18 -27.27 -3.05 31.85
C CYS A 18 -26.60 -2.32 30.68
N ALA A 19 -26.99 -2.52 29.44
CA ALA A 19 -26.43 -1.86 28.27
C ALA A 19 -26.71 -0.33 28.25
N GLY A 20 -27.77 0.12 28.91
CA GLY A 20 -28.12 1.56 29.02
C GLY A 20 -27.48 2.30 30.19
N ARG A 21 -26.81 1.59 31.14
CA ARG A 21 -26.24 2.18 32.38
C ARG A 21 -24.85 1.62 32.68
N GLN A 22 -23.96 1.74 31.72
CA GLN A 22 -22.58 1.22 31.81
C GLN A 22 -21.80 1.74 33.01
N ASP A 23 -22.03 2.99 33.40
CA ASP A 23 -21.39 3.64 34.55
C ASP A 23 -21.76 2.92 35.87
N MET A 24 -23.02 2.50 36.02
CA MET A 24 -23.46 1.76 37.20
C MET A 24 -22.85 0.36 37.28
N VAL A 25 -22.64 -0.29 36.14
CA VAL A 25 -21.98 -1.61 36.11
C VAL A 25 -20.53 -1.49 36.59
N LEU A 26 -19.79 -0.49 36.11
CA LEU A 26 -18.43 -0.24 36.51
C LEU A 26 -18.33 0.07 38.01
N ALA A 27 -19.17 0.97 38.51
CA ALA A 27 -19.22 1.31 39.94
C ALA A 27 -19.55 0.06 40.81
N THR A 28 -20.47 -0.79 40.35
CA THR A 28 -20.83 -2.04 41.03
C THR A 28 -19.66 -3.02 41.09
N VAL A 29 -18.90 -3.20 39.98
CA VAL A 29 -17.72 -4.07 39.95
C VAL A 29 -16.65 -3.58 40.93
N LEU A 30 -16.37 -2.29 40.97
CA LEU A 30 -15.40 -1.69 41.92
C LEU A 30 -15.88 -1.87 43.36
N LEU A 31 -17.17 -1.65 43.63
CA LEU A 31 -17.72 -1.86 44.97
C LEU A 31 -17.63 -3.32 45.43
N ILE A 32 -17.97 -4.27 44.51
CA ILE A 32 -17.82 -5.70 44.79
C ILE A 32 -16.37 -6.06 45.10
N ALA A 33 -15.40 -5.52 44.35
CA ALA A 33 -13.98 -5.75 44.63
C ALA A 33 -13.57 -5.31 46.05
N ILE A 34 -14.05 -4.15 46.48
CA ILE A 34 -13.78 -3.66 47.87
C ILE A 34 -14.47 -4.54 48.91
N VAL A 35 -15.72 -4.93 48.66
CA VAL A 35 -16.50 -5.80 49.57
C VAL A 35 -15.84 -7.17 49.71
N MET A 36 -15.30 -7.74 48.63
CA MET A 36 -14.54 -9.00 48.64
C MET A 36 -13.32 -8.98 49.59
N MET A 37 -12.67 -7.82 49.79
CA MET A 37 -11.58 -7.72 50.74
C MET A 37 -12.03 -7.81 52.19
N LEU A 38 -13.26 -7.40 52.48
CA LEU A 38 -13.78 -7.30 53.82
C LEU A 38 -14.57 -8.55 54.27
N LEU A 39 -15.34 -9.17 53.37
CA LEU A 39 -16.23 -10.31 53.69
C LEU A 39 -15.55 -11.65 53.41
N PRO A 40 -15.73 -12.66 54.29
CA PRO A 40 -15.31 -14.02 54.02
C PRO A 40 -16.17 -14.61 52.90
N LEU A 41 -15.55 -15.01 51.82
CA LEU A 41 -16.23 -15.63 50.66
C LEU A 41 -16.21 -17.17 50.82
N PRO A 42 -17.25 -17.90 50.37
CA PRO A 42 -17.19 -19.35 50.28
C PRO A 42 -16.25 -19.81 49.14
N THR A 43 -15.59 -20.95 49.29
CA THR A 43 -14.56 -21.46 48.38
C THR A 43 -15.03 -21.60 46.93
N TRP A 44 -16.28 -22.07 46.69
CA TRP A 44 -16.87 -22.19 45.35
C TRP A 44 -16.98 -20.83 44.63
N MET A 45 -17.25 -19.76 45.39
CA MET A 45 -17.33 -18.41 44.83
C MET A 45 -15.95 -17.89 44.44
N VAL A 46 -14.92 -18.19 45.24
CA VAL A 46 -13.51 -17.85 44.92
C VAL A 46 -13.05 -18.55 43.64
N ASP A 47 -13.39 -19.84 43.44
CA ASP A 47 -13.09 -20.57 42.21
C ASP A 47 -13.70 -19.87 40.98
N ILE A 48 -14.96 -19.42 41.07
CA ILE A 48 -15.62 -18.66 39.99
C ILE A 48 -14.88 -17.34 39.72
N LEU A 49 -14.50 -16.60 40.77
CA LEU A 49 -13.85 -15.31 40.64
C LEU A 49 -12.44 -15.44 40.05
N ILE A 50 -11.67 -16.50 40.43
CA ILE A 50 -10.37 -16.84 39.83
C ILE A 50 -10.57 -17.13 38.32
N THR A 51 -11.58 -17.92 37.97
CA THR A 51 -11.87 -18.24 36.56
C THR A 51 -12.23 -17.00 35.76
N ILE A 52 -13.03 -16.07 36.30
CA ILE A 52 -13.37 -14.79 35.67
C ILE A 52 -12.11 -13.94 35.45
N ASN A 53 -11.22 -13.88 36.44
CA ASN A 53 -9.95 -13.14 36.34
C ASN A 53 -9.06 -13.69 35.22
N LEU A 54 -8.92 -15.02 35.17
CA LEU A 54 -8.16 -15.69 34.11
C LEU A 54 -8.78 -15.45 32.72
N MET A 55 -10.09 -15.63 32.60
CA MET A 55 -10.83 -15.37 31.35
C MET A 55 -10.60 -13.93 30.86
N PHE A 56 -10.73 -12.95 31.77
CA PHE A 56 -10.55 -11.55 31.41
C PHE A 56 -9.13 -11.24 30.93
N SER A 57 -8.13 -11.85 31.60
CA SER A 57 -6.71 -11.69 31.23
C SER A 57 -6.40 -12.27 29.86
N VAL A 58 -7.00 -13.43 29.52
CA VAL A 58 -6.87 -14.02 28.17
C VAL A 58 -7.57 -13.16 27.12
N ILE A 59 -8.77 -12.64 27.42
CA ILE A 59 -9.47 -11.71 26.50
C ILE A 59 -8.61 -10.47 26.22
N LEU A 60 -8.01 -9.85 27.23
CA LEU A 60 -7.15 -8.68 27.06
C LEU A 60 -5.93 -8.99 26.20
N LEU A 61 -5.32 -10.16 26.38
CA LEU A 61 -4.20 -10.60 25.54
C LEU A 61 -4.62 -10.77 24.08
N LEU A 62 -5.74 -11.44 23.84
CA LEU A 62 -6.23 -11.63 22.47
C LEU A 62 -6.59 -10.31 21.81
N ILE A 63 -7.27 -9.40 22.53
CA ILE A 63 -7.55 -8.06 22.01
C ILE A 63 -6.23 -7.34 21.64
N ALA A 64 -5.19 -7.39 22.50
CA ALA A 64 -3.91 -6.77 22.22
C ALA A 64 -3.25 -7.30 20.94
N ILE A 65 -3.39 -8.60 20.64
CA ILE A 65 -2.86 -9.24 19.42
C ILE A 65 -3.64 -8.81 18.18
N TYR A 66 -4.99 -8.75 18.28
CA TYR A 66 -5.85 -8.43 17.14
C TYR A 66 -6.07 -6.93 16.90
N LEU A 67 -5.67 -6.09 17.85
CA LEU A 67 -5.80 -4.64 17.74
C LEU A 67 -5.01 -4.12 16.53
N SER A 68 -5.57 -3.19 15.77
CA SER A 68 -4.92 -2.60 14.60
C SER A 68 -4.18 -1.30 14.93
N ASP A 69 -4.71 -0.50 15.84
CA ASP A 69 -4.13 0.75 16.31
C ASP A 69 -4.18 0.80 17.84
N PRO A 70 -3.09 1.10 18.55
CA PRO A 70 -3.09 1.22 20.04
C PRO A 70 -4.17 2.18 20.57
N LEU A 71 -4.50 3.22 19.84
CA LEU A 71 -5.49 4.22 20.23
C LEU A 71 -6.95 3.73 20.13
N ASP A 72 -7.23 2.68 19.37
CA ASP A 72 -8.55 2.05 19.31
C ASP A 72 -8.97 1.48 20.70
N LEU A 73 -8.00 1.21 21.58
CA LEU A 73 -8.23 0.78 22.96
C LEU A 73 -7.69 1.81 23.98
N SER A 74 -8.05 3.07 23.81
CA SER A 74 -7.59 4.19 24.66
C SER A 74 -7.93 4.04 26.16
N VAL A 75 -8.92 3.20 26.50
CA VAL A 75 -9.32 2.88 27.88
C VAL A 75 -8.45 1.79 28.53
N PHE A 76 -7.50 1.21 27.81
CA PHE A 76 -6.67 0.11 28.30
C PHE A 76 -5.92 0.41 29.62
N PRO A 77 -5.32 1.61 29.84
CA PRO A 77 -4.68 1.93 31.11
C PRO A 77 -5.65 1.85 32.31
N SER A 78 -6.90 2.31 32.11
CA SER A 78 -7.92 2.21 33.16
C SER A 78 -8.37 0.75 33.39
N LEU A 79 -8.45 -0.07 32.35
CA LEU A 79 -8.71 -1.51 32.48
C LEU A 79 -7.61 -2.21 33.29
N LEU A 80 -6.33 -1.84 33.09
CA LEU A 80 -5.22 -2.34 33.87
C LEU A 80 -5.39 -2.04 35.36
N LEU A 81 -5.79 -0.83 35.73
CA LEU A 81 -6.01 -0.43 37.12
C LEU A 81 -7.17 -1.23 37.76
N ILE A 82 -8.27 -1.40 37.02
CA ILE A 82 -9.44 -2.13 37.51
C ILE A 82 -9.14 -3.63 37.70
N THR A 83 -8.47 -4.25 36.75
CA THR A 83 -8.09 -5.66 36.82
C THR A 83 -7.07 -5.94 37.91
N THR A 84 -6.12 -5.03 38.16
CA THR A 84 -5.17 -5.15 39.25
C THR A 84 -5.85 -5.00 40.61
N LEU A 85 -6.77 -4.03 40.75
CA LEU A 85 -7.56 -3.91 41.97
C LEU A 85 -8.41 -5.15 42.26
N TYR A 86 -9.08 -5.67 41.25
CA TYR A 86 -9.85 -6.91 41.36
C TYR A 86 -8.99 -8.10 41.81
N ARG A 87 -7.80 -8.25 41.21
CA ARG A 87 -6.84 -9.30 41.57
C ARG A 87 -6.32 -9.14 42.99
N LEU A 88 -5.94 -7.94 43.43
CA LEU A 88 -5.53 -7.67 44.82
C LEU A 88 -6.64 -8.08 45.79
N SER A 89 -7.87 -7.72 45.51
CA SER A 89 -9.04 -8.09 46.32
C SER A 89 -9.22 -9.62 46.41
N LEU A 90 -9.01 -10.29 45.29
CA LEU A 90 -9.06 -11.74 45.23
C LEU A 90 -7.94 -12.40 46.07
N THR A 91 -6.69 -11.93 45.91
CA THR A 91 -5.52 -12.43 46.65
C THR A 91 -5.67 -12.24 48.16
N ILE A 92 -6.24 -11.14 48.61
CA ILE A 92 -6.53 -10.93 50.04
C ILE A 92 -7.60 -11.89 50.52
N SER A 93 -8.65 -12.11 49.72
CA SER A 93 -9.73 -13.06 50.07
C SER A 93 -9.23 -14.50 50.10
N THR A 94 -8.43 -14.93 49.12
CA THR A 94 -7.82 -16.27 49.11
C THR A 94 -6.87 -16.50 50.24
N SER A 95 -5.98 -15.51 50.54
CA SER A 95 -5.09 -15.59 51.72
C SER A 95 -5.82 -15.80 53.01
N ARG A 96 -6.94 -15.10 53.20
CA ARG A 96 -7.79 -15.28 54.38
C ARG A 96 -8.34 -16.70 54.50
N LEU A 97 -8.79 -17.28 53.38
CA LEU A 97 -9.28 -18.65 53.35
C LEU A 97 -8.18 -19.68 53.60
N VAL A 98 -6.99 -19.47 53.01
CA VAL A 98 -5.80 -20.31 53.28
C VAL A 98 -5.48 -20.34 54.77
N LEU A 99 -5.47 -19.18 55.44
CA LEU A 99 -5.08 -19.05 56.86
C LEU A 99 -6.17 -19.58 57.81
N LEU A 100 -7.48 -19.40 57.47
CA LEU A 100 -8.58 -19.74 58.38
C LEU A 100 -9.17 -21.15 58.16
N GLN A 101 -9.23 -21.64 56.88
CA GLN A 101 -9.94 -22.85 56.56
C GLN A 101 -9.09 -23.99 55.97
N HIS A 102 -7.77 -23.79 55.80
CA HIS A 102 -6.85 -24.73 55.12
C HIS A 102 -7.31 -25.14 53.72
N ASN A 103 -8.18 -24.35 53.13
CA ASN A 103 -8.77 -24.63 51.80
C ASN A 103 -9.08 -23.31 51.13
N ALA A 104 -8.45 -23.03 49.98
CA ALA A 104 -8.67 -21.83 49.21
C ALA A 104 -9.46 -22.08 47.89
N GLY A 105 -10.07 -23.23 47.74
CA GLY A 105 -10.79 -23.66 46.55
C GLY A 105 -10.08 -24.74 45.76
N ASN A 106 -10.83 -25.37 44.85
CA ASN A 106 -10.32 -26.47 44.02
C ASN A 106 -9.26 -26.04 43.02
N ILE A 107 -9.36 -24.82 42.51
CA ILE A 107 -8.43 -24.28 41.53
C ILE A 107 -7.06 -24.03 42.16
N VAL A 108 -7.04 -23.43 43.35
CA VAL A 108 -5.79 -23.16 44.10
C VAL A 108 -5.09 -24.47 44.45
N ASP A 109 -5.86 -25.46 44.97
CA ASP A 109 -5.32 -26.79 45.31
C ASP A 109 -4.76 -27.50 44.06
N ALA A 110 -5.48 -27.47 42.95
CA ALA A 110 -5.04 -28.06 41.69
C ALA A 110 -3.73 -27.47 41.17
N PHE A 111 -3.60 -26.12 41.16
CA PHE A 111 -2.35 -25.47 40.76
C PHE A 111 -1.19 -25.78 41.71
N GLY A 112 -1.45 -25.80 43.02
CA GLY A 112 -0.44 -26.15 44.01
C GLY A 112 0.08 -27.58 43.82
N LYS A 113 -0.81 -28.58 43.71
CA LYS A 113 -0.46 -29.97 43.45
C LYS A 113 0.25 -30.17 42.11
N PHE A 114 -0.19 -29.48 41.07
CA PHE A 114 0.43 -29.55 39.74
C PHE A 114 1.90 -29.15 39.76
N VAL A 115 2.26 -28.03 40.43
CA VAL A 115 3.64 -27.51 40.45
C VAL A 115 4.51 -28.28 41.44
N VAL A 116 3.95 -28.69 42.59
CA VAL A 116 4.71 -29.47 43.58
C VAL A 116 5.03 -30.88 43.08
N GLY A 117 4.13 -31.51 42.25
CA GLY A 117 4.45 -32.77 41.56
C GLY A 117 4.93 -33.92 42.45
N GLY A 118 4.50 -33.92 43.72
CA GLY A 118 4.89 -34.93 44.72
C GLY A 118 6.19 -34.66 45.47
N ASN A 119 6.98 -33.62 45.08
CA ASN A 119 8.18 -33.21 45.79
C ASN A 119 8.15 -31.72 46.12
N LEU A 120 7.85 -31.40 47.38
CA LEU A 120 7.71 -30.00 47.84
C LEU A 120 8.94 -29.14 47.56
N THR A 121 10.15 -29.67 47.76
CA THR A 121 11.38 -28.93 47.56
C THR A 121 11.56 -28.50 46.11
N VAL A 122 11.27 -29.40 45.15
CA VAL A 122 11.30 -29.13 43.72
C VAL A 122 10.25 -28.10 43.39
N GLY A 123 9.01 -28.24 43.87
CA GLY A 123 7.92 -27.30 43.64
C GLY A 123 8.24 -25.89 44.11
N LEU A 124 8.83 -25.78 45.31
CA LEU A 124 9.23 -24.46 45.85
C LEU A 124 10.34 -23.79 45.02
N VAL A 125 11.34 -24.53 44.56
CA VAL A 125 12.41 -24.03 43.69
C VAL A 125 11.83 -23.57 42.36
N VAL A 126 10.98 -24.37 41.69
CA VAL A 126 10.34 -24.02 40.41
C VAL A 126 9.47 -22.78 40.57
N PHE A 127 8.63 -22.73 41.60
CA PHE A 127 7.81 -21.55 41.89
C PHE A 127 8.67 -20.29 42.12
N THR A 128 9.77 -20.40 42.84
CA THR A 128 10.69 -19.28 43.08
C THR A 128 11.32 -18.80 41.77
N ILE A 129 11.75 -19.70 40.90
CA ILE A 129 12.29 -19.35 39.59
C ILE A 129 11.24 -18.63 38.73
N ILE A 130 10.02 -19.16 38.67
CA ILE A 130 8.91 -18.53 37.90
C ILE A 130 8.64 -17.13 38.45
N THR A 131 8.57 -16.95 39.76
CA THR A 131 8.34 -15.66 40.43
C THR A 131 9.44 -14.63 40.13
N ILE A 132 10.70 -15.04 40.20
CA ILE A 132 11.84 -14.19 39.87
C ILE A 132 11.82 -13.75 38.42
N VAL A 133 11.64 -14.69 37.51
CA VAL A 133 11.57 -14.40 36.04
C VAL A 133 10.41 -13.46 35.74
N GLN A 134 9.22 -13.72 36.27
CA GLN A 134 8.06 -12.87 36.09
C GLN A 134 8.32 -11.43 36.60
N PHE A 135 8.87 -11.28 37.79
CA PHE A 135 9.13 -9.95 38.36
C PHE A 135 10.22 -9.21 37.60
N ILE A 136 11.41 -9.82 37.43
CA ILE A 136 12.57 -9.14 36.84
C ILE A 136 12.45 -8.96 35.34
N VAL A 137 12.13 -10.02 34.62
CA VAL A 137 12.16 -10.00 33.15
C VAL A 137 10.89 -9.39 32.59
N ILE A 138 9.72 -9.83 33.06
CA ILE A 138 8.45 -9.43 32.45
C ILE A 138 7.98 -8.10 33.04
N THR A 139 7.68 -8.05 34.36
CA THR A 139 7.04 -6.86 34.94
C THR A 139 7.95 -5.63 34.90
N LYS A 140 9.20 -5.77 35.36
CA LYS A 140 10.19 -4.67 35.34
C LYS A 140 10.64 -4.33 33.93
N GLY A 141 10.73 -5.33 33.02
CA GLY A 141 11.07 -5.12 31.60
C GLY A 141 10.01 -4.30 30.88
N ILE A 142 8.74 -4.68 31.00
CA ILE A 142 7.62 -3.98 30.33
C ILE A 142 7.40 -2.57 30.94
N GLU A 143 7.54 -2.41 32.25
CA GLU A 143 7.52 -1.08 32.90
C GLU A 143 8.57 -0.15 32.26
N ARG A 144 9.79 -0.63 32.06
CA ARG A 144 10.84 0.16 31.43
C ARG A 144 10.53 0.52 29.98
N VAL A 145 9.95 -0.40 29.22
CA VAL A 145 9.50 -0.14 27.84
C VAL A 145 8.41 0.93 27.84
N ALA A 146 7.42 0.84 28.72
CA ALA A 146 6.34 1.83 28.82
C ALA A 146 6.87 3.23 29.19
N GLU A 147 7.79 3.32 30.17
CA GLU A 147 8.45 4.57 30.58
C GLU A 147 9.19 5.21 29.40
N VAL A 148 10.00 4.42 28.69
CA VAL A 148 10.79 4.93 27.55
C VAL A 148 9.89 5.36 26.40
N SER A 149 8.85 4.59 26.07
CA SER A 149 7.89 4.94 25.02
C SER A 149 7.11 6.22 25.33
N ALA A 150 6.66 6.36 26.59
CA ALA A 150 6.00 7.59 27.05
C ALA A 150 6.92 8.81 26.93
N ARG A 151 8.19 8.67 27.34
CA ARG A 151 9.18 9.73 27.25
C ARG A 151 9.44 10.16 25.80
N PHE A 152 9.68 9.20 24.89
CA PHE A 152 9.91 9.52 23.48
C PHE A 152 8.68 10.16 22.82
N SER A 153 7.48 9.76 23.18
CA SER A 153 6.27 10.39 22.65
C SER A 153 6.11 11.84 23.14
N LEU A 154 6.42 12.10 24.40
CA LEU A 154 6.38 13.45 24.96
C LEU A 154 7.46 14.36 24.37
N ASP A 155 8.69 13.87 24.26
CA ASP A 155 9.82 14.62 23.71
C ASP A 155 9.64 14.87 22.18
N GLY A 156 9.01 13.94 21.47
CA GLY A 156 8.73 14.05 20.03
C GLY A 156 7.50 14.91 19.69
N MET A 157 6.61 15.18 20.65
CA MET A 157 5.34 15.88 20.40
C MET A 157 5.53 17.29 19.80
N PRO A 158 6.46 18.15 20.29
CA PRO A 158 6.67 19.48 19.69
C PRO A 158 7.12 19.38 18.23
N GLY A 159 7.98 18.40 17.89
CA GLY A 159 8.43 18.17 16.52
C GLY A 159 7.30 17.75 15.57
N LYS A 160 6.44 16.81 16.01
CA LYS A 160 5.25 16.40 15.26
C LYS A 160 4.29 17.58 15.05
N GLN A 161 4.06 18.42 16.06
CA GLN A 161 3.21 19.61 15.93
C GLN A 161 3.80 20.64 14.97
N MET A 162 5.10 20.88 15.02
CA MET A 162 5.79 21.81 14.13
C MET A 162 5.73 21.33 12.66
N SER A 163 5.82 20.04 12.40
CA SER A 163 5.62 19.45 11.07
C SER A 163 4.19 19.69 10.55
N ILE A 164 3.18 19.44 11.39
CA ILE A 164 1.77 19.70 11.03
C ILE A 164 1.54 21.18 10.71
N ASP A 165 2.16 22.09 11.47
CA ASP A 165 2.08 23.53 11.23
C ASP A 165 2.80 23.93 9.94
N GLY A 166 3.89 23.26 9.59
CA GLY A 166 4.59 23.41 8.31
C GLY A 166 3.72 23.01 7.13
N ASP A 167 3.09 21.83 7.21
CA ASP A 167 2.21 21.30 6.16
C ASP A 167 0.95 22.18 5.96
N LEU A 168 0.41 22.72 7.07
CA LEU A 168 -0.71 23.68 7.01
C LEU A 168 -0.30 24.99 6.32
N ARG A 169 0.89 25.53 6.64
CA ARG A 169 1.39 26.76 6.01
C ARG A 169 1.74 26.57 4.54
N ALA A 170 2.23 25.37 4.19
CA ALA A 170 2.51 25.00 2.82
C ALA A 170 1.25 24.68 1.98
N GLY A 171 0.05 24.65 2.61
CA GLY A 171 -1.21 24.33 1.95
C GLY A 171 -1.35 22.85 1.54
N VAL A 172 -0.53 21.97 2.10
CA VAL A 172 -0.58 20.52 1.86
C VAL A 172 -1.79 19.89 2.55
N ILE A 173 -2.16 20.42 3.73
CA ILE A 173 -3.31 20.01 4.51
C ILE A 173 -4.20 21.22 4.82
N ASP A 174 -5.50 20.99 4.97
CA ASP A 174 -6.46 22.01 5.40
C ASP A 174 -6.49 22.19 6.95
N ALA A 175 -7.17 23.21 7.44
CA ALA A 175 -7.23 23.54 8.85
C ALA A 175 -7.93 22.44 9.69
N ASP A 176 -8.95 21.79 9.13
CA ASP A 176 -9.70 20.73 9.82
C ASP A 176 -8.86 19.46 9.91
N HIS A 177 -8.12 19.11 8.86
CA HIS A 177 -7.19 17.98 8.88
C HIS A 177 -6.03 18.21 9.83
N ALA A 178 -5.45 19.40 9.85
CA ALA A 178 -4.40 19.79 10.82
C ALA A 178 -4.90 19.69 12.27
N ARG A 179 -6.15 20.09 12.54
CA ARG A 179 -6.78 19.94 13.86
C ARG A 179 -6.92 18.48 14.27
N THR A 180 -7.35 17.62 13.35
CA THR A 180 -7.50 16.17 13.59
C THR A 180 -6.14 15.52 13.90
N LEU A 181 -5.10 15.84 13.12
CA LEU A 181 -3.75 15.33 13.33
C LEU A 181 -3.17 15.77 14.70
N ARG A 182 -3.36 17.03 15.08
CA ARG A 182 -2.94 17.52 16.41
C ARG A 182 -3.65 16.79 17.55
N GLN A 183 -4.96 16.55 17.41
CA GLN A 183 -5.72 15.77 18.40
C GLN A 183 -5.19 14.34 18.50
N HIS A 184 -4.88 13.69 17.39
CA HIS A 184 -4.32 12.34 17.36
C HIS A 184 -2.95 12.28 18.07
N VAL A 185 -2.03 13.20 17.78
CA VAL A 185 -0.72 13.30 18.47
C VAL A 185 -0.89 13.51 19.97
N GLN A 186 -1.84 14.35 20.38
CA GLN A 186 -2.14 14.61 21.78
C GLN A 186 -2.74 13.38 22.48
N GLN A 187 -3.62 12.64 21.82
CA GLN A 187 -4.20 11.41 22.35
C GLN A 187 -3.14 10.31 22.50
N GLU A 188 -2.26 10.16 21.51
CA GLU A 188 -1.13 9.21 21.56
C GLU A 188 -0.23 9.49 22.78
N SER A 189 0.15 10.74 22.98
CA SER A 189 1.00 11.12 24.11
C SER A 189 0.32 10.92 25.46
N ARG A 190 -0.96 11.27 25.58
CA ARG A 190 -1.75 11.03 26.81
C ARG A 190 -1.91 9.55 27.12
N PHE A 191 -2.18 8.75 26.07
CA PHE A 191 -2.31 7.30 26.21
C PHE A 191 -1.02 6.65 26.73
N LEU A 192 0.13 6.95 26.11
CA LEU A 192 1.42 6.40 26.54
C LEU A 192 1.83 6.88 27.94
N GLY A 193 1.53 8.13 28.28
CA GLY A 193 1.74 8.64 29.65
C GLY A 193 0.86 7.94 30.69
N ALA A 194 -0.40 7.66 30.37
CA ALA A 194 -1.30 6.89 31.23
C ALA A 194 -0.86 5.43 31.36
N MET A 195 -0.29 4.85 30.29
CA MET A 195 0.28 3.48 30.32
C MET A 195 1.48 3.38 31.28
N ASP A 196 2.39 4.36 31.27
CA ASP A 196 3.50 4.38 32.23
C ASP A 196 3.01 4.39 33.71
N GLY A 197 2.00 5.22 33.99
CA GLY A 197 1.36 5.25 35.31
C GLY A 197 0.71 3.92 35.68
N ALA A 198 -0.04 3.30 34.77
CA ALA A 198 -0.69 2.02 35.01
C ALA A 198 0.32 0.88 35.21
N MET A 199 1.43 0.87 34.46
CA MET A 199 2.48 -0.15 34.63
C MET A 199 3.20 -0.07 35.95
N LYS A 200 3.40 1.11 36.52
CA LYS A 200 3.94 1.28 37.89
C LYS A 200 3.00 0.66 38.92
N PHE A 201 1.69 0.79 38.73
CA PHE A 201 0.71 0.16 39.61
C PHE A 201 0.73 -1.38 39.51
N VAL A 202 0.80 -1.94 38.27
CA VAL A 202 0.95 -3.39 38.04
C VAL A 202 2.21 -3.96 38.69
N LYS A 203 3.32 -3.23 38.64
CA LYS A 203 4.57 -3.60 39.35
C LYS A 203 4.37 -3.65 40.88
N GLY A 204 3.70 -2.65 41.44
CA GLY A 204 3.37 -2.62 42.87
C GLY A 204 2.57 -3.83 43.31
N ASP A 205 1.57 -4.20 42.53
CA ASP A 205 0.75 -5.37 42.76
C ASP A 205 1.54 -6.71 42.67
N THR A 206 2.47 -6.83 41.72
CA THR A 206 3.34 -8.03 41.63
C THR A 206 4.23 -8.15 42.90
N ILE A 207 4.77 -7.05 43.41
CA ILE A 207 5.56 -7.02 44.65
C ILE A 207 4.67 -7.42 45.84
N ALA A 208 3.47 -6.85 45.93
CA ALA A 208 2.52 -7.18 46.98
C ALA A 208 2.16 -8.67 46.97
N GLY A 209 1.92 -9.26 45.80
CA GLY A 209 1.63 -10.70 45.64
C GLY A 209 2.77 -11.59 46.15
N ILE A 210 4.04 -11.24 45.91
CA ILE A 210 5.19 -11.99 46.44
C ILE A 210 5.23 -11.91 47.98
N ILE A 211 5.00 -10.75 48.55
CA ILE A 211 4.95 -10.57 49.99
C ILE A 211 3.81 -11.36 50.63
N VAL A 212 2.63 -11.35 50.00
CA VAL A 212 1.46 -12.11 50.46
C VAL A 212 1.74 -13.61 50.50
N VAL A 213 2.34 -14.17 49.43
CA VAL A 213 2.71 -15.60 49.40
C VAL A 213 3.67 -15.93 50.57
N LEU A 214 4.66 -15.09 50.82
CA LEU A 214 5.62 -15.29 51.91
C LEU A 214 4.92 -15.24 53.28
N VAL A 215 4.00 -14.28 53.46
CA VAL A 215 3.20 -14.16 54.68
C VAL A 215 2.25 -15.40 54.83
N ASN A 216 1.66 -15.88 53.74
CA ASN A 216 0.81 -17.07 53.78
C ASN A 216 1.59 -18.34 54.17
N ILE A 217 2.81 -18.53 53.67
CA ILE A 217 3.67 -19.66 54.02
C ILE A 217 4.05 -19.58 55.52
N ILE A 218 4.67 -18.46 55.92
CA ILE A 218 5.16 -18.33 57.33
C ILE A 218 4.03 -18.25 58.31
N GLY A 219 3.02 -17.41 58.07
CA GLY A 219 1.87 -17.23 58.92
C GLY A 219 1.01 -18.49 59.01
N GLY A 220 0.83 -19.18 57.88
CA GLY A 220 0.10 -20.41 57.81
C GLY A 220 0.74 -21.56 58.60
N ILE A 221 2.07 -21.71 58.51
CA ILE A 221 2.82 -22.68 59.32
C ILE A 221 2.66 -22.41 60.81
N ILE A 222 2.79 -21.14 61.23
CA ILE A 222 2.65 -20.73 62.61
C ILE A 222 1.23 -21.04 63.13
N ILE A 223 0.20 -20.70 62.37
CA ILE A 223 -1.21 -20.94 62.72
C ILE A 223 -1.48 -22.45 62.77
N ALA A 224 -0.94 -23.24 61.83
CA ALA A 224 -1.08 -24.67 61.81
C ALA A 224 -0.56 -25.36 63.09
N ILE A 225 0.60 -24.93 63.56
CA ILE A 225 1.23 -25.51 64.73
C ILE A 225 0.52 -25.05 66.02
N VAL A 226 0.25 -23.73 66.13
CA VAL A 226 -0.24 -23.12 67.36
C VAL A 226 -1.76 -23.36 67.57
N GLN A 227 -2.53 -23.31 66.48
CA GLN A 227 -3.99 -23.32 66.57
C GLN A 227 -4.63 -24.69 66.21
N TYR A 228 -3.95 -25.48 65.35
CA TYR A 228 -4.51 -26.74 64.85
C TYR A 228 -3.70 -27.96 65.26
N ASP A 229 -2.67 -27.81 66.12
CA ASP A 229 -1.83 -28.88 66.63
C ASP A 229 -1.25 -29.82 65.54
N MET A 230 -1.05 -29.32 64.32
CA MET A 230 -0.48 -30.07 63.22
C MET A 230 1.01 -30.34 63.44
N SER A 231 1.50 -31.46 62.93
CA SER A 231 2.96 -31.71 62.95
C SER A 231 3.68 -30.71 62.00
N MET A 232 4.93 -30.37 62.36
CA MET A 232 5.73 -29.41 61.57
C MET A 232 5.84 -29.83 60.11
N SER A 233 5.99 -31.14 59.83
CA SER A 233 6.08 -31.66 58.46
C SER A 233 4.81 -31.47 57.68
N GLU A 234 3.68 -31.74 58.30
CA GLU A 234 2.37 -31.62 57.70
C GLU A 234 1.96 -30.17 57.48
N ALA A 235 2.24 -29.29 58.45
CA ALA A 235 2.03 -27.86 58.37
C ALA A 235 2.82 -27.25 57.20
N VAL A 236 4.10 -27.55 57.10
CA VAL A 236 4.98 -27.07 56.00
C VAL A 236 4.46 -27.59 54.65
N HIS A 237 4.10 -28.87 54.56
CA HIS A 237 3.61 -29.42 53.32
C HIS A 237 2.28 -28.75 52.84
N THR A 238 1.30 -28.67 53.73
CA THR A 238 -0.04 -28.18 53.37
C THR A 238 -0.03 -26.70 53.01
N TYR A 239 0.57 -25.85 53.85
CA TYR A 239 0.56 -24.42 53.61
C TYR A 239 1.48 -24.00 52.47
N SER A 240 2.57 -24.75 52.23
CA SER A 240 3.42 -24.44 51.06
C SER A 240 2.69 -24.79 49.78
N VAL A 241 1.98 -25.95 49.71
CA VAL A 241 1.20 -26.31 48.49
C VAL A 241 0.10 -25.28 48.24
N LEU A 242 -0.69 -24.92 49.26
CA LEU A 242 -1.74 -23.91 49.14
C LEU A 242 -1.22 -22.54 48.77
N SER A 243 -0.12 -22.07 49.37
CA SER A 243 0.45 -20.77 49.10
C SER A 243 1.10 -20.70 47.69
N ILE A 244 1.71 -21.80 47.22
CA ILE A 244 2.24 -21.89 45.84
C ILE A 244 1.04 -21.86 44.85
N GLY A 245 -0.04 -22.59 45.13
CA GLY A 245 -1.23 -22.55 44.32
C GLY A 245 -1.90 -21.19 44.21
N ASP A 246 -2.08 -20.52 45.36
CA ASP A 246 -2.62 -19.14 45.44
C ASP A 246 -1.73 -18.14 44.67
N GLY A 247 -0.41 -18.23 44.91
CA GLY A 247 0.55 -17.40 44.20
C GLY A 247 0.49 -17.54 42.68
N LEU A 248 0.36 -18.78 42.15
CA LEU A 248 0.24 -19.05 40.72
C LEU A 248 -1.10 -18.55 40.12
N CYS A 249 -2.21 -18.72 40.87
CA CYS A 249 -3.53 -18.22 40.48
C CYS A 249 -3.49 -16.68 40.27
N GLY A 250 -2.67 -15.95 41.02
CA GLY A 250 -2.44 -14.52 40.83
C GLY A 250 -1.38 -14.20 39.78
N GLN A 251 -0.32 -15.01 39.67
CA GLN A 251 0.81 -14.75 38.75
C GLN A 251 0.47 -14.93 37.28
N ILE A 252 -0.30 -15.97 36.92
CA ILE A 252 -0.68 -16.24 35.50
C ILE A 252 -1.46 -15.08 34.89
N PRO A 253 -2.56 -14.58 35.49
CA PRO A 253 -3.26 -13.40 34.98
C PRO A 253 -2.36 -12.15 34.91
N SER A 254 -1.49 -11.94 35.93
CA SER A 254 -0.52 -10.83 35.93
C SER A 254 0.41 -10.86 34.74
N LEU A 255 0.93 -12.03 34.41
CA LEU A 255 1.81 -12.26 33.27
C LEU A 255 1.10 -11.94 31.95
N LEU A 256 -0.11 -12.46 31.74
CA LEU A 256 -0.92 -12.23 30.55
C LEU A 256 -1.24 -10.74 30.36
N ILE A 257 -1.65 -10.06 31.42
CA ILE A 257 -1.94 -8.62 31.40
C ILE A 257 -0.68 -7.79 31.11
N SER A 258 0.44 -8.11 31.78
CA SER A 258 1.71 -7.43 31.52
C SER A 258 2.15 -7.62 30.07
N LEU A 259 2.06 -8.83 29.53
CA LEU A 259 2.39 -9.10 28.11
C LEU A 259 1.47 -8.33 27.15
N SER A 260 0.18 -8.25 27.45
CA SER A 260 -0.78 -7.45 26.68
C SER A 260 -0.39 -5.98 26.63
N ALA A 261 -0.02 -5.44 27.79
CA ALA A 261 0.48 -4.06 27.91
C ALA A 261 1.77 -3.84 27.10
N GLY A 262 2.70 -4.79 27.19
CA GLY A 262 3.94 -4.75 26.41
C GLY A 262 3.68 -4.73 24.90
N ILE A 263 2.80 -5.61 24.41
CA ILE A 263 2.43 -5.67 22.98
C ILE A 263 1.83 -4.34 22.51
N ILE A 264 0.91 -3.75 23.29
CA ILE A 264 0.25 -2.49 22.92
C ILE A 264 1.24 -1.33 22.89
N VAL A 265 2.13 -1.22 23.89
CA VAL A 265 3.09 -0.11 24.01
C VAL A 265 4.20 -0.20 22.95
N THR A 266 4.62 -1.41 22.58
CA THR A 266 5.68 -1.61 21.57
C THR A 266 5.16 -1.54 20.13
N ARG A 267 3.86 -1.42 19.94
CA ARG A 267 3.26 -1.39 18.60
C ARG A 267 3.51 -0.04 17.92
N VAL A 268 4.13 -0.08 16.76
CA VAL A 268 4.32 1.09 15.89
C VAL A 268 3.19 1.11 14.86
N PRO A 269 2.37 2.16 14.83
CA PRO A 269 1.34 2.28 13.80
C PRO A 269 1.99 2.34 12.41
N GLY A 270 1.68 1.35 11.54
CA GLY A 270 2.11 1.35 10.15
C GLY A 270 1.12 2.09 9.24
N GLU A 271 1.53 2.41 8.02
CA GLU A 271 0.64 3.03 7.01
C GLU A 271 -0.60 2.17 6.69
N LYS A 272 -0.49 0.86 6.82
CA LYS A 272 -1.60 -0.08 6.65
C LYS A 272 -2.04 -0.60 8.01
N ARG A 273 -3.30 -0.38 8.38
CA ARG A 273 -3.91 -0.93 9.60
C ARG A 273 -4.04 -2.45 9.46
N GLN A 274 -3.08 -3.20 9.99
CA GLN A 274 -3.05 -4.67 9.99
C GLN A 274 -2.88 -5.20 11.41
N ASN A 275 -3.38 -6.42 11.66
CA ASN A 275 -3.21 -7.10 12.94
C ASN A 275 -1.75 -7.54 13.13
N LEU A 276 -1.27 -7.58 14.39
CA LEU A 276 0.12 -7.96 14.71
C LEU A 276 0.51 -9.33 14.15
N ALA A 277 -0.39 -10.32 14.23
CA ALA A 277 -0.14 -11.67 13.71
C ALA A 277 0.07 -11.68 12.19
N THR A 278 -0.73 -10.91 11.45
CA THR A 278 -0.62 -10.76 9.99
C THR A 278 0.66 -10.01 9.62
N GLU A 279 0.98 -8.97 10.36
CA GLU A 279 2.19 -8.17 10.15
C GLU A 279 3.46 -9.00 10.39
N LEU A 280 3.56 -9.70 11.52
CA LEU A 280 4.68 -10.59 11.84
C LEU A 280 4.84 -11.69 10.80
N SER A 281 3.73 -12.38 10.44
CA SER A 281 3.80 -13.45 9.44
C SER A 281 4.23 -12.93 8.06
N SER A 282 3.75 -11.76 7.65
CA SER A 282 4.12 -11.14 6.38
C SER A 282 5.58 -10.67 6.37
N GLN A 283 6.07 -10.08 7.45
CA GLN A 283 7.46 -9.62 7.56
C GLN A 283 8.44 -10.81 7.57
N ILE A 284 8.12 -11.89 8.31
CA ILE A 284 8.93 -13.11 8.32
C ILE A 284 8.92 -13.77 6.93
N ALA A 285 7.76 -13.86 6.28
CA ALA A 285 7.62 -14.46 4.96
C ALA A 285 8.35 -13.68 3.85
N ARG A 286 8.56 -12.37 4.03
CA ARG A 286 9.32 -11.54 3.08
C ARG A 286 10.82 -11.83 3.04
N GLN A 287 11.37 -12.58 4.02
CA GLN A 287 12.78 -12.91 4.09
C GLN A 287 13.03 -14.42 3.91
N PRO A 288 12.74 -15.02 2.75
CA PRO A 288 12.88 -16.45 2.53
C PRO A 288 14.32 -16.94 2.63
N GLN A 289 15.30 -16.07 2.37
CA GLN A 289 16.73 -16.42 2.48
C GLN A 289 17.13 -16.69 3.92
N SER A 290 16.67 -15.88 4.88
CA SER A 290 16.95 -16.07 6.30
C SER A 290 16.33 -17.36 6.83
N LEU A 291 15.11 -17.69 6.40
CA LEU A 291 14.43 -18.92 6.80
C LEU A 291 15.14 -20.18 6.25
N ILE A 292 15.60 -20.13 5.00
CA ILE A 292 16.38 -21.23 4.39
C ILE A 292 17.72 -21.41 5.13
N LEU A 293 18.43 -20.32 5.41
CA LEU A 293 19.69 -20.38 6.12
C LEU A 293 19.50 -20.97 7.53
N THR A 294 18.44 -20.55 8.24
CA THR A 294 18.10 -21.11 9.56
C THR A 294 17.79 -22.60 9.47
N ALA A 295 17.04 -23.04 8.45
CA ALA A 295 16.75 -24.46 8.24
C ALA A 295 18.04 -25.26 8.00
N VAL A 296 18.98 -24.73 7.21
CA VAL A 296 20.29 -25.37 6.97
C VAL A 296 21.11 -25.45 8.26
N VAL A 297 21.17 -24.37 9.05
CA VAL A 297 21.89 -24.35 10.34
C VAL A 297 21.30 -25.38 11.31
N LEU A 298 19.95 -25.47 11.44
CA LEU A 298 19.30 -26.47 12.27
C LEU A 298 19.61 -27.90 11.80
N MET A 299 19.68 -28.13 10.49
CA MET A 299 20.03 -29.43 9.94
C MET A 299 21.50 -29.79 10.20
N LEU A 300 22.42 -28.82 10.12
CA LEU A 300 23.83 -29.01 10.48
C LEU A 300 23.99 -29.31 11.97
N LEU A 301 23.26 -28.59 12.85
CA LEU A 301 23.25 -28.88 14.29
C LEU A 301 22.69 -30.28 14.59
N ALA A 302 21.72 -30.77 13.81
CA ALA A 302 21.18 -32.12 13.98
C ALA A 302 22.22 -33.22 13.73
N LEU A 303 23.25 -32.94 12.93
CA LEU A 303 24.33 -33.90 12.62
C LEU A 303 25.36 -34.04 13.76
N ILE A 304 25.35 -33.13 14.73
CA ILE A 304 26.31 -33.19 15.85
C ILE A 304 25.90 -34.30 16.83
N PRO A 305 26.80 -35.22 17.19
CA PRO A 305 26.49 -36.26 18.20
C PRO A 305 26.09 -35.67 19.54
N GLY A 306 24.96 -36.16 20.10
CA GLY A 306 24.40 -35.64 21.35
C GLY A 306 23.23 -34.69 21.20
N PHE A 307 22.95 -34.16 20.02
CA PHE A 307 21.76 -33.38 19.77
C PHE A 307 20.56 -34.23 19.33
N PRO A 308 19.32 -33.84 19.64
CA PRO A 308 18.12 -34.61 19.28
C PRO A 308 17.84 -34.47 17.77
N PHE A 309 18.38 -35.37 16.96
CA PHE A 309 18.26 -35.33 15.50
C PHE A 309 16.83 -35.18 14.98
N ILE A 310 15.89 -35.99 15.52
CA ILE A 310 14.49 -36.01 15.06
C ILE A 310 13.81 -34.65 15.25
N THR A 311 14.02 -34.00 16.38
CA THR A 311 13.40 -32.69 16.69
C THR A 311 13.98 -31.60 15.82
N LEU A 312 15.29 -31.51 15.69
CA LEU A 312 15.95 -30.48 14.85
C LEU A 312 15.64 -30.67 13.38
N ALA A 313 15.64 -31.91 12.86
CA ALA A 313 15.24 -32.22 11.50
C ALA A 313 13.77 -31.88 11.22
N PHE A 314 12.88 -32.12 12.17
CA PHE A 314 11.46 -31.76 12.08
C PHE A 314 11.27 -30.23 11.95
N PHE A 315 11.92 -29.45 12.83
CA PHE A 315 11.82 -27.98 12.76
C PHE A 315 12.51 -27.40 11.52
N SER A 316 13.63 -27.98 11.07
CA SER A 316 14.24 -27.61 9.80
C SER A 316 13.30 -27.86 8.61
N ALA A 317 12.64 -29.00 8.57
CA ALA A 317 11.64 -29.31 7.54
C ALA A 317 10.41 -28.37 7.63
N LEU A 318 9.94 -28.07 8.83
CA LEU A 318 8.81 -27.14 9.05
C LEU A 318 9.10 -25.73 8.51
N LEU A 319 10.32 -25.24 8.64
CA LEU A 319 10.74 -23.93 8.09
C LEU A 319 10.94 -23.98 6.57
N ALA A 320 11.49 -25.07 6.02
CA ALA A 320 11.74 -25.21 4.60
C ALA A 320 10.47 -25.48 3.77
N LEU A 321 9.50 -26.23 4.31
CA LEU A 321 8.30 -26.69 3.60
C LEU A 321 7.45 -25.53 3.03
N PRO A 322 7.08 -24.48 3.79
CA PRO A 322 6.30 -23.37 3.27
C PRO A 322 6.99 -22.66 2.10
N ILE A 323 8.31 -22.49 2.17
CA ILE A 323 9.09 -21.81 1.14
C ILE A 323 9.12 -22.63 -0.14
N ILE A 324 9.31 -23.94 -0.01
CA ILE A 324 9.30 -24.88 -1.15
C ILE A 324 7.91 -24.91 -1.79
N LEU A 325 6.84 -24.90 -0.99
CA LEU A 325 5.46 -24.88 -1.48
C LEU A 325 5.12 -23.55 -2.16
N ILE A 326 5.55 -22.41 -1.62
CA ILE A 326 5.35 -21.09 -2.24
C ILE A 326 6.15 -20.99 -3.55
N ARG A 327 7.39 -21.46 -3.58
CA ARG A 327 8.19 -21.51 -4.83
C ARG A 327 7.59 -22.47 -5.86
N ARG A 328 7.09 -23.65 -5.46
CA ARG A 328 6.35 -24.54 -6.33
C ARG A 328 5.04 -23.93 -6.81
N LYS A 329 4.30 -23.23 -5.95
CA LYS A 329 3.07 -22.52 -6.34
C LYS A 329 3.35 -21.39 -7.33
N LYS A 330 4.43 -20.62 -7.15
CA LYS A 330 4.89 -19.63 -8.16
C LYS A 330 5.33 -20.28 -9.47
N SER A 331 5.96 -21.45 -9.43
CA SER A 331 6.37 -22.20 -10.62
C SER A 331 5.18 -22.86 -11.33
N VAL A 332 4.12 -23.26 -10.62
CA VAL A 332 2.91 -23.88 -11.16
C VAL A 332 1.88 -22.84 -11.57
N VAL A 333 1.81 -21.67 -10.90
CA VAL A 333 0.96 -20.52 -11.28
C VAL A 333 1.51 -19.82 -12.53
N SER A 334 2.83 -19.96 -12.80
CA SER A 334 3.40 -19.57 -14.10
C SER A 334 2.98 -20.52 -15.26
N ALA A 335 2.39 -21.67 -14.94
CA ALA A 335 1.96 -22.67 -15.93
C ALA A 335 0.45 -22.78 -16.10
N ASN A 336 -0.37 -22.28 -15.16
CA ASN A 336 -1.82 -22.28 -15.27
C ASN A 336 -2.36 -20.92 -14.81
N GLY A 337 -2.55 -20.03 -15.77
CA GLY A 337 -3.14 -18.72 -15.56
C GLY A 337 -4.58 -18.79 -15.06
N VAL A 338 -4.96 -17.69 -14.43
CA VAL A 338 -6.27 -17.26 -13.94
C VAL A 338 -6.44 -17.52 -12.43
N GLU A 339 -5.89 -16.64 -11.61
CA GLU A 339 -6.56 -16.26 -10.38
C GLU A 339 -7.69 -15.29 -10.76
N ALA A 340 -8.92 -15.73 -10.52
CA ALA A 340 -10.05 -14.80 -10.48
C ALA A 340 -9.77 -13.73 -9.41
N PRO A 341 -10.02 -12.45 -9.67
CA PRO A 341 -9.79 -11.39 -8.69
C PRO A 341 -10.64 -11.66 -7.44
N GLU A 342 -10.01 -11.65 -6.27
CA GLU A 342 -10.69 -11.66 -4.98
C GLU A 342 -11.73 -10.53 -4.95
N LYS A 343 -13.00 -10.92 -4.91
CA LYS A 343 -14.18 -10.03 -4.87
C LYS A 343 -14.41 -9.42 -3.48
N ASP A 344 -13.39 -9.02 -2.74
CA ASP A 344 -13.56 -8.56 -1.36
C ASP A 344 -13.02 -7.17 -1.04
N SER A 345 -13.10 -6.25 -1.99
CA SER A 345 -13.15 -4.82 -1.62
C SER A 345 -13.91 -4.05 -2.70
N MET A 346 -15.12 -3.61 -2.40
CA MET A 346 -15.77 -2.52 -3.14
C MET A 346 -14.98 -1.23 -2.93
N VAL A 347 -13.77 -1.17 -3.50
CA VAL A 347 -13.04 0.08 -3.61
C VAL A 347 -13.60 0.76 -4.86
N PRO A 348 -14.20 1.95 -4.78
CA PRO A 348 -14.64 2.68 -5.95
C PRO A 348 -13.41 3.06 -6.76
N GLY A 349 -13.20 2.40 -7.89
CA GLY A 349 -12.11 2.65 -8.83
C GLY A 349 -12.35 1.87 -10.11
N ALA A 350 -12.38 2.58 -11.24
CA ALA A 350 -12.44 1.94 -12.54
C ALA A 350 -11.11 1.23 -12.82
N CYS A 351 -11.16 0.01 -13.36
CA CYS A 351 -9.96 -0.67 -13.83
C CYS A 351 -9.34 0.14 -14.98
N PRO A 352 -8.06 0.56 -14.89
CA PRO A 352 -7.48 1.51 -15.85
C PRO A 352 -7.38 0.96 -17.26
N LEU A 353 -7.12 -0.36 -17.42
CA LEU A 353 -6.91 -0.99 -18.73
C LEU A 353 -7.51 -2.38 -18.76
N ILE A 354 -8.51 -2.57 -19.63
CA ILE A 354 -9.18 -3.85 -19.83
C ILE A 354 -9.09 -4.22 -21.31
N LEU A 355 -8.70 -5.47 -21.58
CA LEU A 355 -8.66 -6.07 -22.89
C LEU A 355 -9.72 -7.17 -22.98
N ARG A 356 -10.79 -6.93 -23.75
CA ARG A 356 -11.84 -7.93 -24.02
C ARG A 356 -11.55 -8.70 -25.29
N LEU A 357 -11.56 -10.02 -25.16
CA LEU A 357 -11.22 -10.95 -26.24
C LEU A 357 -12.23 -12.08 -26.33
N THR A 358 -12.34 -12.68 -27.52
CA THR A 358 -12.99 -13.98 -27.68
C THR A 358 -12.08 -15.11 -27.18
N PRO A 359 -12.64 -16.28 -26.78
CA PRO A 359 -11.85 -17.40 -26.25
C PRO A 359 -10.78 -17.92 -27.23
N THR A 360 -11.01 -17.80 -28.53
CA THR A 360 -10.08 -18.22 -29.61
C THR A 360 -8.78 -17.40 -29.62
N LEU A 361 -8.83 -16.16 -29.15
CA LEU A 361 -7.69 -15.23 -29.13
C LEU A 361 -6.89 -15.29 -27.83
N HIS A 362 -7.43 -15.91 -26.80
CA HIS A 362 -6.77 -16.02 -25.48
C HIS A 362 -5.78 -17.18 -25.48
N SER A 363 -4.51 -16.87 -25.21
CA SER A 363 -3.43 -17.87 -25.07
C SER A 363 -2.43 -17.46 -24.00
N ALA A 364 -1.68 -18.40 -23.46
CA ALA A 364 -0.59 -18.13 -22.50
C ALA A 364 0.53 -17.27 -23.13
N ASP A 365 0.77 -17.43 -24.45
CA ASP A 365 1.73 -16.62 -25.19
C ASP A 365 1.29 -15.15 -25.27
N LEU A 366 -0.02 -14.88 -25.38
CA LEU A 366 -0.55 -13.52 -25.40
C LEU A 366 -0.23 -12.74 -24.12
N ILE A 367 -0.36 -13.36 -22.96
CA ILE A 367 -0.05 -12.71 -21.68
C ILE A 367 1.43 -12.32 -21.65
N ARG A 368 2.30 -13.23 -22.06
CA ARG A 368 3.76 -12.97 -22.13
C ARG A 368 4.10 -11.84 -23.13
N ASP A 369 3.45 -11.83 -24.30
CA ASP A 369 3.69 -10.81 -25.32
C ASP A 369 3.16 -9.43 -24.89
N ILE A 370 2.05 -9.37 -24.16
CA ILE A 370 1.51 -8.14 -23.55
C ILE A 370 2.48 -7.60 -22.48
N ASP A 371 3.00 -8.46 -21.61
CA ASP A 371 3.97 -8.02 -20.59
C ASP A 371 5.28 -7.54 -21.21
N ALA A 372 5.78 -8.24 -22.21
CA ALA A 372 6.97 -7.83 -22.96
C ALA A 372 6.75 -6.47 -23.64
N MET A 373 5.57 -6.25 -24.25
CA MET A 373 5.19 -4.98 -24.88
C MET A 373 5.09 -3.85 -23.85
N ARG A 374 4.52 -4.09 -22.66
CA ARG A 374 4.46 -3.09 -21.57
C ARG A 374 5.86 -2.66 -21.12
N TRP A 375 6.76 -3.61 -20.94
CA TRP A 375 8.16 -3.33 -20.58
C TRP A 375 8.87 -2.54 -21.69
N PHE A 376 8.68 -2.93 -22.94
CA PHE A 376 9.22 -2.19 -24.07
C PHE A 376 8.73 -0.74 -24.12
N LEU A 377 7.42 -0.52 -23.89
CA LEU A 377 6.86 0.84 -23.85
C LEU A 377 7.41 1.65 -22.67
N PHE A 378 7.57 1.04 -21.51
CA PHE A 378 8.19 1.69 -20.36
C PHE A 378 9.65 2.08 -20.64
N GLU A 379 10.43 1.19 -21.25
CA GLU A 379 11.81 1.49 -21.64
C GLU A 379 11.90 2.57 -22.72
N ASP A 380 10.97 2.61 -23.66
CA ASP A 380 10.95 3.59 -24.73
C ASP A 380 10.45 4.97 -24.28
N THR A 381 9.38 5.02 -23.51
CA THR A 381 8.67 6.26 -23.18
C THR A 381 8.92 6.76 -21.76
N GLY A 382 9.25 5.89 -20.81
CA GLY A 382 9.37 6.19 -19.39
C GLY A 382 8.04 6.19 -18.63
N VAL A 383 6.93 5.78 -19.26
CA VAL A 383 5.59 5.78 -18.67
C VAL A 383 5.29 4.46 -17.97
N PRO A 384 5.01 4.45 -16.66
CA PRO A 384 4.60 3.24 -15.94
C PRO A 384 3.18 2.86 -16.31
N LEU A 385 3.02 1.85 -17.18
CA LEU A 385 1.71 1.35 -17.60
C LEU A 385 1.11 0.39 -16.56
N PRO A 386 -0.21 0.47 -16.29
CA PRO A 386 -0.90 -0.45 -15.39
C PRO A 386 -0.91 -1.89 -15.95
N GLU A 387 -1.29 -2.85 -15.11
CA GLU A 387 -1.54 -4.22 -15.56
C GLU A 387 -2.76 -4.28 -16.48
N VAL A 388 -2.68 -5.13 -17.51
CA VAL A 388 -3.77 -5.34 -18.45
C VAL A 388 -4.70 -6.40 -17.89
N ASN A 389 -5.93 -6.04 -17.57
CA ASN A 389 -6.95 -7.00 -17.17
C ASN A 389 -7.59 -7.63 -18.41
N ILE A 390 -7.49 -8.95 -18.57
CA ILE A 390 -8.02 -9.65 -19.72
C ILE A 390 -9.39 -10.26 -19.38
N GLU A 391 -10.43 -9.82 -20.08
CA GLU A 391 -11.79 -10.36 -20.00
C GLU A 391 -12.09 -11.21 -21.23
N VAL A 392 -12.45 -12.47 -21.02
CA VAL A 392 -12.80 -13.38 -22.11
C VAL A 392 -14.32 -13.50 -22.22
N LEU A 393 -14.87 -13.03 -23.33
CA LEU A 393 -16.32 -13.06 -23.59
C LEU A 393 -16.62 -13.97 -24.79
N PRO A 394 -17.59 -14.90 -24.68
CA PRO A 394 -18.02 -15.73 -25.81
C PRO A 394 -18.87 -14.89 -26.78
N GLU A 395 -18.25 -14.40 -27.85
CA GLU A 395 -18.94 -13.74 -28.97
C GLU A 395 -18.86 -14.60 -30.23
N PRO A 396 -19.83 -14.48 -31.15
CA PRO A 396 -19.86 -15.29 -32.37
C PRO A 396 -18.80 -14.94 -33.42
N THR A 397 -18.21 -13.73 -33.32
CA THR A 397 -17.13 -13.25 -34.19
C THR A 397 -15.89 -12.91 -33.36
N GLU A 398 -14.71 -13.17 -33.93
CA GLU A 398 -13.45 -12.75 -33.27
C GLU A 398 -13.39 -11.23 -33.18
N LYS A 399 -13.40 -10.75 -31.95
CA LYS A 399 -13.45 -9.33 -31.64
C LYS A 399 -12.45 -8.96 -30.57
N LEU A 400 -11.80 -7.83 -30.79
CA LEU A 400 -10.87 -7.20 -29.86
C LEU A 400 -11.45 -5.86 -29.44
N THR A 401 -11.68 -5.70 -28.12
CA THR A 401 -12.12 -4.42 -27.56
C THR A 401 -11.16 -4.00 -26.45
N VAL A 402 -10.66 -2.76 -26.53
CA VAL A 402 -9.83 -2.15 -25.49
C VAL A 402 -10.66 -1.11 -24.76
N LEU A 403 -10.70 -1.21 -23.43
CA LEU A 403 -11.37 -0.25 -22.57
C LEU A 403 -10.34 0.46 -21.70
N LEU A 404 -10.44 1.77 -21.63
CA LEU A 404 -9.72 2.61 -20.68
C LEU A 404 -10.71 3.12 -19.64
N TYR A 405 -10.41 2.88 -18.37
CA TYR A 405 -11.30 3.24 -17.26
C TYR A 405 -12.74 2.76 -17.44
N GLN A 406 -12.89 1.53 -18.04
CA GLN A 406 -14.16 0.88 -18.39
C GLN A 406 -14.92 1.49 -19.58
N GLU A 407 -14.39 2.53 -20.23
CA GLU A 407 -14.94 3.10 -21.46
C GLU A 407 -14.28 2.48 -22.69
N PRO A 408 -15.07 2.03 -23.71
CA PRO A 408 -14.51 1.41 -24.90
C PRO A 408 -13.88 2.46 -25.82
N VAL A 409 -12.55 2.46 -25.93
CA VAL A 409 -11.79 3.37 -26.80
C VAL A 409 -11.42 2.76 -28.15
N PHE A 410 -11.40 1.43 -28.25
CA PHE A 410 -11.04 0.73 -29.47
C PHE A 410 -11.85 -0.56 -29.63
N ASN A 411 -12.35 -0.80 -30.84
CA ASN A 411 -13.11 -1.98 -31.15
C ASN A 411 -12.80 -2.41 -32.60
N LEU A 412 -12.35 -3.66 -32.75
CA LEU A 412 -11.96 -4.21 -34.05
C LEU A 412 -12.43 -5.66 -34.17
N SER A 413 -13.07 -5.98 -35.32
CA SER A 413 -13.37 -7.36 -35.67
C SER A 413 -12.21 -7.96 -36.47
N ILE A 414 -11.71 -9.11 -36.04
CA ILE A 414 -10.60 -9.80 -36.69
C ILE A 414 -11.17 -10.79 -37.71
N PRO A 415 -10.77 -10.71 -38.99
CA PRO A 415 -11.22 -11.66 -40.00
C PRO A 415 -10.74 -13.09 -39.72
N ALA A 416 -11.60 -14.08 -39.87
CA ALA A 416 -11.32 -15.49 -39.55
C ALA A 416 -10.16 -16.13 -40.35
N GLN A 417 -9.77 -15.53 -41.49
CA GLN A 417 -8.66 -16.02 -42.35
C GLN A 417 -7.40 -15.16 -42.25
N ALA A 418 -7.33 -14.23 -41.28
CA ALA A 418 -6.24 -13.26 -41.14
C ALA A 418 -5.19 -13.76 -40.14
N ASP A 419 -4.26 -14.60 -40.60
CA ASP A 419 -3.21 -15.16 -39.76
C ASP A 419 -2.07 -14.16 -39.44
N TYR A 420 -1.93 -13.12 -40.28
CA TYR A 420 -0.84 -12.14 -40.19
C TYR A 420 -1.35 -10.70 -40.24
N LEU A 421 -0.66 -9.81 -39.60
CA LEU A 421 -0.99 -8.39 -39.53
C LEU A 421 0.22 -7.55 -39.92
N LEU A 422 0.02 -6.57 -40.79
CA LEU A 422 0.95 -5.51 -41.12
C LEU A 422 0.40 -4.18 -40.61
N ILE A 423 1.20 -3.38 -39.91
CA ILE A 423 0.82 -2.08 -39.36
C ILE A 423 1.75 -1.00 -39.92
N GLY A 424 1.18 0.10 -40.42
CA GLY A 424 1.92 1.26 -40.89
C GLY A 424 1.49 1.77 -42.25
N ALA A 425 2.17 2.81 -42.74
CA ALA A 425 1.86 3.44 -44.04
C ALA A 425 2.02 2.47 -45.24
N ASP A 426 2.94 1.50 -45.09
CA ASP A 426 3.18 0.49 -46.14
C ASP A 426 2.05 -0.55 -46.27
N ALA A 427 1.08 -0.55 -45.37
CA ALA A 427 -0.08 -1.44 -45.41
C ALA A 427 -0.93 -1.24 -46.69
N SER A 428 -1.03 0.00 -47.17
CA SER A 428 -1.75 0.36 -48.38
C SER A 428 -1.09 -0.11 -49.67
N VAL A 429 0.21 -0.42 -49.65
CA VAL A 429 0.98 -0.86 -50.82
C VAL A 429 0.85 -2.39 -51.03
N VAL A 430 0.61 -3.13 -49.94
CA VAL A 430 0.65 -4.60 -49.95
C VAL A 430 -0.72 -5.21 -50.22
N GLY A 431 -1.82 -4.55 -49.85
CA GLY A 431 -3.18 -5.08 -50.04
C GLY A 431 -4.28 -4.14 -49.56
N ASP A 432 -5.49 -4.67 -49.40
CA ASP A 432 -6.63 -3.91 -48.89
C ASP A 432 -6.34 -3.43 -47.47
N SER A 433 -6.08 -2.14 -47.36
CA SER A 433 -5.77 -1.52 -46.05
C SER A 433 -7.04 -1.02 -45.38
N GLN A 434 -7.13 -1.27 -44.08
CA GLN A 434 -8.14 -0.71 -43.18
C GLN A 434 -7.53 0.41 -42.35
N THR A 435 -8.11 1.59 -42.41
CA THR A 435 -7.70 2.69 -41.53
C THR A 435 -8.27 2.47 -40.16
N LEU A 436 -7.40 2.49 -39.11
CA LEU A 436 -7.81 2.42 -37.73
C LEU A 436 -8.49 3.71 -37.29
N PRO A 437 -9.49 3.65 -36.37
CA PRO A 437 -10.15 4.85 -35.88
C PRO A 437 -9.17 5.79 -35.19
N ASN A 438 -9.52 7.08 -35.14
CA ASN A 438 -8.76 8.13 -34.42
C ASN A 438 -7.30 8.32 -34.86
N GLY A 439 -6.99 8.06 -36.16
CA GLY A 439 -5.62 8.29 -36.66
C GLY A 439 -4.55 7.34 -36.10
N MET A 440 -4.93 6.15 -35.67
CA MET A 440 -3.97 5.13 -35.14
C MET A 440 -3.18 4.41 -36.25
N GLY A 441 -3.26 4.91 -37.48
CA GLY A 441 -2.55 4.35 -38.64
C GLY A 441 -3.40 3.42 -39.49
N GLN A 442 -2.75 2.75 -40.44
CA GLN A 442 -3.36 1.76 -41.34
C GLN A 442 -2.90 0.38 -41.00
N ILE A 443 -3.79 -0.60 -41.18
CA ILE A 443 -3.49 -2.02 -41.01
C ILE A 443 -3.89 -2.76 -42.27
N CYS A 444 -3.18 -3.85 -42.57
CA CYS A 444 -3.51 -4.79 -43.59
C CYS A 444 -3.47 -6.21 -43.04
N TRP A 445 -4.55 -6.95 -43.24
CA TRP A 445 -4.61 -8.37 -42.88
C TRP A 445 -4.05 -9.20 -44.03
N LEU A 446 -3.07 -10.06 -43.73
CA LEU A 446 -2.34 -10.79 -44.75
C LEU A 446 -2.58 -12.31 -44.63
N THR A 447 -2.66 -12.95 -45.78
CA THR A 447 -2.55 -14.41 -45.90
C THR A 447 -1.08 -14.82 -45.81
N LYS A 448 -0.80 -16.10 -45.59
CA LYS A 448 0.56 -16.64 -45.44
C LYS A 448 1.50 -16.29 -46.60
N ASP A 449 0.99 -16.36 -47.83
CA ASP A 449 1.79 -16.07 -49.02
C ASP A 449 2.12 -14.57 -49.18
N MET A 450 1.18 -13.71 -48.79
CA MET A 450 1.38 -12.26 -48.80
C MET A 450 2.34 -11.84 -47.67
N ALA A 451 2.25 -12.49 -46.50
CA ALA A 451 3.13 -12.25 -45.36
C ALA A 451 4.60 -12.55 -45.72
N HIS A 452 4.88 -13.68 -46.39
CA HIS A 452 6.24 -13.98 -46.83
C HIS A 452 6.79 -12.98 -47.84
N LYS A 453 5.93 -12.48 -48.75
CA LYS A 453 6.33 -11.43 -49.68
C LYS A 453 6.62 -10.12 -48.98
N ALA A 454 5.76 -9.71 -48.03
CA ALA A 454 5.97 -8.50 -47.25
C ALA A 454 7.25 -8.56 -46.40
N GLN A 455 7.55 -9.71 -45.77
CA GLN A 455 8.82 -9.95 -45.04
C GLN A 455 10.03 -9.85 -46.01
N GLY A 456 9.92 -10.34 -47.22
CA GLY A 456 10.96 -10.22 -48.25
C GLY A 456 11.28 -8.77 -48.63
N PHE A 457 10.34 -7.85 -48.46
CA PHE A 457 10.53 -6.39 -48.61
C PHE A 457 11.02 -5.70 -47.29
N GLY A 458 11.29 -6.46 -46.24
CA GLY A 458 11.77 -5.91 -44.99
C GLY A 458 10.68 -5.26 -44.12
N LEU A 459 9.39 -5.58 -44.36
CA LEU A 459 8.26 -5.07 -43.59
C LEU A 459 8.00 -5.94 -42.35
N ASP A 460 7.66 -5.29 -41.24
CA ASP A 460 7.36 -5.95 -39.97
C ASP A 460 5.97 -6.59 -40.01
N VAL A 461 5.92 -7.92 -40.07
CA VAL A 461 4.70 -8.71 -40.09
C VAL A 461 4.52 -9.45 -38.79
N PHE A 462 3.39 -9.25 -38.13
CA PHE A 462 3.05 -9.86 -36.87
C PHE A 462 2.17 -11.09 -37.02
N ALA A 463 2.47 -12.16 -36.28
CA ALA A 463 1.75 -13.43 -36.34
C ALA A 463 1.22 -13.84 -34.95
N GLY A 464 0.20 -14.68 -34.91
CA GLY A 464 -0.32 -15.25 -33.66
C GLY A 464 -0.73 -14.19 -32.62
N SER A 465 -0.26 -14.33 -31.39
CA SER A 465 -0.51 -13.41 -30.26
C SER A 465 0.09 -12.02 -30.47
N GLN A 466 1.18 -11.92 -31.24
CA GLN A 466 1.83 -10.64 -31.53
C GLN A 466 0.94 -9.68 -32.31
N ARG A 467 -0.06 -10.16 -33.07
CA ARG A 467 -1.07 -9.32 -33.75
C ARG A 467 -1.83 -8.47 -32.73
N ILE A 468 -2.29 -9.10 -31.64
CA ILE A 468 -3.09 -8.46 -30.59
C ILE A 468 -2.23 -7.51 -29.77
N SER A 469 -1.02 -7.93 -29.36
CA SER A 469 -0.11 -7.07 -28.59
C SER A 469 0.32 -5.85 -29.41
N SER A 470 0.51 -5.96 -30.73
CA SER A 470 0.85 -4.83 -31.60
C SER A 470 -0.32 -3.87 -31.81
N LEU A 471 -1.55 -4.36 -31.94
CA LEU A 471 -2.75 -3.51 -31.96
C LEU A 471 -2.93 -2.77 -30.62
N LEU A 472 -2.79 -3.48 -29.50
CA LEU A 472 -2.83 -2.88 -28.19
C LEU A 472 -1.75 -1.80 -28.00
N LYS A 473 -0.53 -2.05 -28.51
CA LYS A 473 0.55 -1.04 -28.53
C LYS A 473 0.13 0.25 -29.24
N CYS A 474 -0.53 0.16 -30.40
CA CYS A 474 -1.01 1.34 -31.13
C CYS A 474 -2.03 2.14 -30.29
N VAL A 475 -2.98 1.44 -29.66
CA VAL A 475 -3.98 2.07 -28.79
C VAL A 475 -3.32 2.75 -27.58
N LEU A 476 -2.39 2.05 -26.90
CA LEU A 476 -1.69 2.59 -25.75
C LEU A 476 -0.84 3.81 -26.10
N LEU A 477 -0.14 3.81 -27.24
CA LEU A 477 0.64 4.96 -27.70
C LEU A 477 -0.24 6.20 -27.99
N ARG A 478 -1.48 6.00 -28.41
CA ARG A 478 -2.46 7.09 -28.63
C ARG A 478 -2.93 7.69 -27.33
N HIS A 479 -3.19 6.85 -26.34
CA HIS A 479 -3.76 7.22 -25.06
C HIS A 479 -2.71 7.29 -23.91
N MET A 480 -1.43 7.32 -24.26
CA MET A 480 -0.33 7.23 -23.29
C MET A 480 -0.39 8.34 -22.23
N GLY A 481 -0.86 9.53 -22.59
CA GLY A 481 -1.02 10.65 -21.66
C GLY A 481 -2.04 10.39 -20.55
N GLU A 482 -3.03 9.51 -20.76
CA GLU A 482 -4.04 9.19 -19.75
C GLU A 482 -3.48 8.34 -18.60
N PHE A 483 -2.33 7.70 -18.79
CA PHE A 483 -1.63 6.91 -17.78
C PHE A 483 -0.62 7.70 -16.96
N ILE A 484 -0.52 9.02 -17.15
CA ILE A 484 0.29 9.91 -16.35
C ILE A 484 -0.61 10.85 -15.57
N GLY A 485 -0.74 10.60 -14.28
CA GLY A 485 -1.45 11.45 -13.34
C GLY A 485 -0.53 11.87 -12.18
N VAL A 486 -1.12 12.41 -11.13
CA VAL A 486 -0.41 12.83 -9.92
C VAL A 486 0.26 11.65 -9.22
N GLN A 487 -0.39 10.48 -9.21
CA GLN A 487 0.09 9.26 -8.57
C GLN A 487 1.35 8.72 -9.26
N GLU A 488 1.30 8.60 -10.59
CA GLU A 488 2.41 8.12 -11.40
C GLU A 488 3.58 9.10 -11.38
N THR A 489 3.29 10.40 -11.39
CA THR A 489 4.29 11.45 -11.23
C THR A 489 4.99 11.35 -9.88
N ARG A 490 4.24 11.11 -8.79
CA ARG A 490 4.83 10.89 -7.46
C ARG A 490 5.70 9.64 -7.42
N TYR A 491 5.27 8.56 -8.07
CA TYR A 491 6.06 7.34 -8.20
C TYR A 491 7.41 7.61 -8.91
N LEU A 492 7.38 8.34 -10.04
CA LEU A 492 8.58 8.72 -10.79
C LEU A 492 9.51 9.62 -9.95
N MET A 493 8.94 10.60 -9.24
CA MET A 493 9.70 11.50 -8.36
C MET A 493 10.36 10.74 -7.21
N ASN A 494 9.66 9.82 -6.55
CA ASN A 494 10.21 8.98 -5.48
C ASN A 494 11.32 8.05 -5.99
N ALA A 495 11.21 7.56 -7.22
CA ALA A 495 12.27 6.78 -7.86
C ALA A 495 13.53 7.63 -8.12
N MET A 496 13.35 8.87 -8.54
CA MET A 496 14.43 9.84 -8.76
C MET A 496 15.06 10.33 -7.46
N GLU A 497 14.29 10.47 -6.39
CA GLU A 497 14.76 10.98 -5.10
C GLU A 497 15.88 10.11 -4.50
N LYS A 498 15.88 8.80 -4.79
CA LYS A 498 16.93 7.87 -4.32
C LYS A 498 18.34 8.29 -4.79
N ASN A 499 18.46 8.84 -5.99
CA ASN A 499 19.74 9.21 -6.60
C ASN A 499 19.95 10.72 -6.72
N TYR A 500 18.86 11.50 -6.74
CA TYR A 500 18.84 12.95 -7.02
C TYR A 500 17.92 13.69 -6.03
N SER A 501 18.12 13.45 -4.72
CA SER A 501 17.29 13.99 -3.64
C SER A 501 17.14 15.51 -3.69
N GLU A 502 18.23 16.25 -3.90
CA GLU A 502 18.22 17.72 -3.92
C GLU A 502 17.45 18.27 -5.14
N LEU A 503 17.57 17.62 -6.30
CA LEU A 503 16.83 17.99 -7.51
C LEU A 503 15.31 17.87 -7.28
N VAL A 504 14.87 16.79 -6.66
CA VAL A 504 13.44 16.53 -6.40
C VAL A 504 12.88 17.51 -5.37
N LYS A 505 13.62 17.77 -4.29
CA LYS A 505 13.22 18.76 -3.27
C LYS A 505 13.10 20.16 -3.84
N GLU A 506 14.07 20.59 -4.67
CA GLU A 506 14.02 21.90 -5.29
C GLU A 506 12.85 22.03 -6.26
N LEU A 507 12.58 20.99 -7.05
CA LEU A 507 11.42 20.95 -7.94
C LEU A 507 10.10 21.10 -7.18
N GLN A 508 9.92 20.38 -6.08
CA GLN A 508 8.73 20.46 -5.24
C GLN A 508 8.53 21.82 -4.59
N ARG A 509 9.64 22.52 -4.31
CA ARG A 509 9.60 23.90 -3.79
C ARG A 509 9.14 24.91 -4.83
N GLN A 510 9.50 24.72 -6.12
CA GLN A 510 9.22 25.64 -7.21
C GLN A 510 7.86 25.40 -7.88
N LEU A 511 7.45 24.14 -8.01
CA LEU A 511 6.24 23.74 -8.73
C LEU A 511 5.39 22.75 -7.94
N PRO A 512 4.07 22.95 -7.86
CA PRO A 512 3.16 21.96 -7.33
C PRO A 512 3.10 20.72 -8.23
N ILE A 513 2.92 19.54 -7.63
CA ILE A 513 2.95 18.24 -8.32
C ILE A 513 1.97 18.16 -9.50
N ASN A 514 0.82 18.82 -9.40
CA ASN A 514 -0.17 18.86 -10.47
C ASN A 514 0.37 19.47 -11.76
N LYS A 515 1.17 20.55 -11.65
CA LYS A 515 1.80 21.19 -12.82
C LYS A 515 2.90 20.32 -13.42
N ILE A 516 3.65 19.61 -12.56
CA ILE A 516 4.66 18.64 -13.01
C ILE A 516 3.97 17.50 -13.76
N ALA A 517 2.90 16.94 -13.20
CA ALA A 517 2.11 15.87 -13.82
C ALA A 517 1.55 16.31 -15.18
N GLU A 518 0.97 17.53 -15.28
CA GLU A 518 0.44 18.08 -16.52
C GLU A 518 1.53 18.27 -17.58
N THR A 519 2.73 18.72 -17.18
CA THR A 519 3.86 18.83 -18.12
C THR A 519 4.27 17.47 -18.67
N LEU A 520 4.42 16.45 -17.80
CA LEU A 520 4.77 15.09 -18.21
C LEU A 520 3.69 14.49 -19.11
N GLN A 521 2.41 14.67 -18.76
CA GLN A 521 1.26 14.21 -19.53
C GLN A 521 1.27 14.80 -20.96
N ARG A 522 1.55 16.11 -21.10
CA ARG A 522 1.62 16.79 -22.40
C ARG A 522 2.77 16.29 -23.25
N LEU A 523 3.96 16.10 -22.67
CA LEU A 523 5.11 15.52 -23.36
C LEU A 523 4.77 14.15 -23.94
N VAL A 524 4.20 13.28 -23.12
CA VAL A 524 3.84 11.91 -23.49
C VAL A 524 2.71 11.87 -24.53
N SER A 525 1.73 12.75 -24.42
CA SER A 525 0.64 12.88 -25.43
C SER A 525 1.15 13.25 -26.81
N GLU A 526 2.30 13.95 -26.89
CA GLU A 526 2.98 14.24 -28.14
C GLU A 526 4.09 13.24 -28.47
N ARG A 527 4.09 12.05 -27.86
CA ARG A 527 5.08 10.98 -28.04
C ARG A 527 6.52 11.38 -27.71
N VAL A 528 6.72 12.39 -26.86
CA VAL A 528 8.03 12.74 -26.33
C VAL A 528 8.34 11.86 -25.12
N SER A 529 9.48 11.17 -25.15
CA SER A 529 9.90 10.29 -24.07
C SER A 529 10.26 11.11 -22.82
N ILE A 530 9.76 10.63 -21.66
CA ILE A 530 10.07 11.24 -20.36
C ILE A 530 11.18 10.49 -19.60
N ARG A 531 11.96 9.63 -20.24
CA ARG A 531 13.02 8.83 -19.62
C ARG A 531 14.09 9.69 -18.96
N ASP A 532 14.44 10.84 -19.56
CA ASP A 532 15.41 11.76 -18.98
C ASP A 532 14.74 12.72 -17.99
N LEU A 533 14.21 12.17 -16.89
CA LEU A 533 13.59 12.94 -15.81
C LEU A 533 14.57 13.96 -15.21
N ARG A 534 15.88 13.68 -15.25
CA ARG A 534 16.88 14.60 -14.72
C ARG A 534 16.91 15.90 -15.52
N LEU A 535 16.93 15.81 -16.85
CA LEU A 535 16.92 16.98 -17.73
C LEU A 535 15.57 17.71 -17.66
N ILE A 536 14.46 16.96 -17.62
CA ILE A 536 13.11 17.51 -17.50
C ILE A 536 12.98 18.32 -16.21
N PHE A 537 13.32 17.72 -15.07
CA PHE A 537 13.21 18.36 -13.75
C PHE A 537 14.15 19.56 -13.61
N GLY A 538 15.39 19.45 -14.12
CA GLY A 538 16.33 20.58 -14.15
C GLY A 538 15.77 21.75 -14.94
N THR A 539 15.24 21.51 -16.14
CA THR A 539 14.64 22.56 -16.97
C THR A 539 13.41 23.20 -16.30
N LEU A 540 12.58 22.39 -15.65
CA LEU A 540 11.43 22.93 -14.91
C LEU A 540 11.85 23.81 -13.73
N ILE A 541 12.92 23.46 -13.02
CA ILE A 541 13.48 24.29 -11.93
C ILE A 541 13.99 25.62 -12.47
N ASP A 542 14.68 25.60 -13.59
CA ASP A 542 15.28 26.82 -14.21
C ASP A 542 14.22 27.81 -14.69
N TRP A 543 13.10 27.29 -15.21
CA TRP A 543 12.06 28.12 -15.84
C TRP A 543 10.88 28.44 -14.94
N ALA A 544 10.54 27.61 -13.94
CA ALA A 544 9.40 27.82 -13.04
C ALA A 544 9.37 29.18 -12.31
N PRO A 545 10.52 29.79 -11.92
CA PRO A 545 10.50 31.14 -11.33
C PRO A 545 10.07 32.24 -12.29
N ARG A 546 10.29 32.04 -13.59
CA ARG A 546 10.06 33.03 -14.66
C ARG A 546 8.74 32.83 -15.38
N GLU A 547 8.30 31.58 -15.51
CA GLU A 547 7.12 31.17 -16.27
C GLU A 547 6.13 30.45 -15.37
N LYS A 548 4.87 30.85 -15.42
CA LYS A 548 3.78 30.24 -14.63
C LYS A 548 2.84 29.37 -15.48
N ASP A 549 2.85 29.57 -16.80
CA ASP A 549 2.04 28.79 -17.72
C ASP A 549 2.67 27.42 -17.99
N VAL A 550 1.95 26.36 -17.66
CA VAL A 550 2.37 24.97 -17.87
C VAL A 550 2.60 24.66 -19.35
N LEU A 551 1.86 25.34 -20.23
CA LEU A 551 1.99 25.18 -21.67
C LEU A 551 3.37 25.64 -22.13
N MET A 552 3.81 26.83 -21.71
CA MET A 552 5.13 27.32 -22.03
C MET A 552 6.25 26.56 -21.34
N LEU A 553 6.05 26.13 -20.10
CA LEU A 553 7.00 25.25 -19.42
C LEU A 553 7.22 23.95 -20.21
N THR A 554 6.16 23.38 -20.78
CA THR A 554 6.27 22.19 -21.64
C THR A 554 7.11 22.47 -22.89
N GLU A 555 6.94 23.63 -23.53
CA GLU A 555 7.75 24.03 -24.72
C GLU A 555 9.22 24.16 -24.35
N TYR A 556 9.54 24.78 -23.22
CA TYR A 556 10.95 24.88 -22.77
C TYR A 556 11.58 23.53 -22.48
N VAL A 557 10.81 22.61 -21.87
CA VAL A 557 11.25 21.22 -21.67
C VAL A 557 11.47 20.51 -23.01
N ARG A 558 10.60 20.71 -23.99
CA ARG A 558 10.78 20.14 -25.34
C ARG A 558 12.05 20.65 -26.01
N ILE A 559 12.34 21.95 -25.91
CA ILE A 559 13.57 22.55 -26.43
C ILE A 559 14.81 21.93 -25.75
N ALA A 560 14.76 21.71 -24.45
CA ALA A 560 15.84 21.02 -23.74
C ALA A 560 16.00 19.56 -24.20
N LEU A 561 14.89 18.87 -24.49
CA LEU A 561 14.86 17.49 -25.01
C LEU A 561 15.12 17.38 -26.53
N ARG A 562 15.43 18.48 -27.24
CA ARG A 562 15.60 18.52 -28.71
C ARG A 562 16.44 17.37 -29.26
N ARG A 563 17.55 17.04 -28.61
CA ARG A 563 18.44 15.96 -29.01
C ARG A 563 17.73 14.59 -29.01
N HIS A 564 16.89 14.31 -28.00
CA HIS A 564 16.11 13.08 -27.91
C HIS A 564 15.00 13.05 -28.95
N ILE A 565 14.31 14.18 -29.15
CA ILE A 565 13.22 14.32 -30.14
C ILE A 565 13.77 14.10 -31.55
N LEU A 566 14.82 14.79 -31.93
CA LEU A 566 15.41 14.70 -33.25
C LEU A 566 15.98 13.30 -33.55
N ARG A 567 16.67 12.69 -32.59
CA ARG A 567 17.21 11.34 -32.78
C ARG A 567 16.14 10.30 -32.99
N ARG A 568 14.98 10.45 -32.34
CA ARG A 568 13.83 9.56 -32.53
C ARG A 568 13.17 9.74 -33.90
N LEU A 569 13.05 10.99 -34.36
CA LEU A 569 12.42 11.30 -35.65
C LEU A 569 13.35 11.02 -36.83
N ASN A 570 14.65 11.19 -36.65
CA ASN A 570 15.67 11.00 -37.68
C ASN A 570 16.88 10.23 -37.16
N PRO A 571 16.74 8.91 -36.96
CA PRO A 571 17.82 8.08 -36.45
C PRO A 571 19.03 7.99 -37.37
N GLU A 572 18.84 8.19 -38.69
CA GLU A 572 19.87 8.07 -39.71
C GLU A 572 20.66 9.38 -39.92
N GLY A 573 20.23 10.50 -39.35
CA GLY A 573 20.92 11.80 -39.48
C GLY A 573 20.84 12.40 -40.90
N LYS A 574 19.90 11.98 -41.73
CA LYS A 574 19.64 12.54 -43.06
C LYS A 574 19.05 13.95 -42.96
N PRO A 575 19.14 14.78 -44.06
CA PRO A 575 18.45 16.06 -44.09
C PRO A 575 16.96 15.87 -43.77
N LEU A 576 16.42 16.64 -42.82
CA LEU A 576 15.04 16.62 -42.40
C LEU A 576 14.15 17.32 -43.44
N PRO A 577 13.24 16.64 -44.12
CA PRO A 577 12.29 17.24 -45.03
C PRO A 577 11.21 17.98 -44.23
N ILE A 578 11.18 19.30 -44.29
CA ILE A 578 10.25 20.12 -43.52
C ILE A 578 9.21 20.81 -44.39
N LEU A 579 8.01 20.94 -43.83
CA LEU A 579 6.93 21.80 -44.26
C LEU A 579 6.95 23.04 -43.37
N ARG A 580 7.32 24.17 -43.95
CA ARG A 580 7.36 25.44 -43.23
C ARG A 580 5.97 26.08 -43.18
N ILE A 581 5.53 26.49 -41.99
CA ILE A 581 4.35 27.34 -41.84
C ILE A 581 4.77 28.80 -42.10
N GLY A 582 4.01 29.49 -42.95
CA GLY A 582 4.24 30.86 -43.30
C GLY A 582 3.84 31.87 -42.24
N GLU A 583 4.34 33.09 -42.37
CA GLU A 583 4.14 34.16 -41.38
C GLU A 583 2.67 34.59 -41.28
N GLY A 584 1.89 34.51 -42.36
CA GLY A 584 0.48 34.84 -42.37
C GLY A 584 -0.33 33.89 -41.42
N ILE A 585 -0.13 32.56 -41.55
CA ILE A 585 -0.75 31.60 -40.68
C ILE A 585 -0.29 31.74 -39.23
N GLU A 586 1.04 31.98 -39.01
CA GLU A 586 1.57 32.19 -37.67
C GLU A 586 0.97 33.44 -36.99
N ASN A 587 0.84 34.55 -37.71
CA ASN A 587 0.25 35.79 -37.21
C ASN A 587 -1.26 35.59 -36.90
N LEU A 588 -2.00 34.97 -37.81
CA LEU A 588 -3.42 34.65 -37.60
C LEU A 588 -3.62 33.79 -36.32
N VAL A 589 -2.81 32.78 -36.13
CA VAL A 589 -2.85 31.96 -34.89
C VAL A 589 -2.51 32.81 -33.68
N ARG A 590 -1.45 33.67 -33.75
CA ARG A 590 -1.01 34.51 -32.64
C ARG A 590 -2.05 35.54 -32.25
N GLU A 591 -2.70 36.18 -33.20
CA GLU A 591 -3.77 37.16 -32.97
C GLU A 591 -5.06 36.50 -32.39
N SER A 592 -5.28 35.24 -32.72
CA SER A 592 -6.41 34.47 -32.21
C SER A 592 -6.19 33.98 -30.75
N ILE A 593 -5.01 34.10 -30.19
CA ILE A 593 -4.72 33.69 -28.82
C ILE A 593 -5.47 34.53 -27.79
N ARG A 594 -6.25 33.89 -26.93
CA ARG A 594 -6.98 34.50 -25.83
C ARG A 594 -6.52 33.91 -24.52
N GLN A 595 -6.27 34.75 -23.53
CA GLN A 595 -5.89 34.35 -22.19
C GLN A 595 -7.09 34.53 -21.26
N THR A 596 -7.43 33.46 -20.51
CA THR A 596 -8.50 33.45 -19.51
C THR A 596 -7.96 32.96 -18.17
N ALA A 597 -8.76 33.13 -17.12
CA ALA A 597 -8.44 32.57 -15.81
C ALA A 597 -8.29 31.03 -15.81
N MET A 598 -8.85 30.35 -16.81
CA MET A 598 -8.75 28.88 -16.98
C MET A 598 -7.62 28.43 -17.91
N GLY A 599 -6.85 29.36 -18.49
CA GLY A 599 -5.74 29.07 -19.39
C GLY A 599 -5.78 29.83 -20.71
N THR A 600 -4.84 29.49 -21.59
CA THR A 600 -4.66 30.12 -22.89
C THR A 600 -5.25 29.22 -23.99
N TYR A 601 -6.09 29.76 -24.87
CA TYR A 601 -6.70 29.04 -26.00
C TYR A 601 -6.72 29.91 -27.26
N THR A 602 -6.94 29.27 -28.42
CA THR A 602 -7.14 30.00 -29.68
C THR A 602 -8.62 30.16 -29.98
N ALA A 603 -9.01 31.38 -30.32
CA ALA A 603 -10.33 31.71 -30.82
C ALA A 603 -10.39 31.74 -32.36
N LEU A 604 -9.63 30.84 -33.02
CA LEU A 604 -9.59 30.72 -34.47
C LEU A 604 -10.93 30.26 -35.02
N SER A 605 -11.39 30.85 -36.12
CA SER A 605 -12.66 30.47 -36.76
C SER A 605 -12.60 29.03 -37.30
N SER A 606 -13.76 28.36 -37.36
CA SER A 606 -13.84 26.98 -37.89
C SER A 606 -13.42 26.93 -39.38
N ARG A 607 -13.65 28.01 -40.12
CA ARG A 607 -13.24 28.15 -41.53
C ARG A 607 -11.72 28.13 -41.64
N HIS A 608 -11.02 28.99 -40.91
CA HIS A 608 -9.55 29.04 -40.92
C HIS A 608 -8.89 27.74 -40.45
N LYS A 609 -9.49 27.08 -39.43
CA LYS A 609 -9.02 25.75 -39.00
C LYS A 609 -9.09 24.72 -40.11
N THR A 610 -10.19 24.70 -40.84
CA THR A 610 -10.38 23.77 -41.96
C THR A 610 -9.47 24.08 -43.14
N GLN A 611 -9.25 25.37 -43.45
CA GLN A 611 -8.32 25.79 -44.49
C GLN A 611 -6.87 25.40 -44.18
N ILE A 612 -6.39 25.69 -42.96
CA ILE A 612 -5.04 25.31 -42.54
C ILE A 612 -4.88 23.78 -42.62
N LEU A 613 -5.87 22.98 -42.15
CA LEU A 613 -5.82 21.54 -42.25
C LEU A 613 -5.74 21.05 -43.68
N GLN A 614 -6.56 21.63 -44.59
CA GLN A 614 -6.56 21.26 -46.03
C GLN A 614 -5.23 21.55 -46.71
N LEU A 615 -4.60 22.72 -46.40
CA LEU A 615 -3.26 23.08 -46.92
C LEU A 615 -2.21 22.08 -46.45
N ILE A 616 -2.23 21.72 -45.14
CA ILE A 616 -1.30 20.74 -44.58
C ILE A 616 -1.52 19.37 -45.22
N GLU A 617 -2.78 18.91 -45.36
CA GLU A 617 -3.08 17.63 -45.99
C GLU A 617 -2.67 17.56 -47.48
N GLN A 618 -2.81 18.66 -48.23
CA GLN A 618 -2.39 18.73 -49.62
C GLN A 618 -0.87 18.60 -49.72
N ALA A 619 -0.12 19.32 -48.88
CA ALA A 619 1.33 19.25 -48.84
C ALA A 619 1.83 17.83 -48.46
N LEU A 620 1.19 17.20 -47.48
CA LEU A 620 1.51 15.83 -47.05
C LEU A 620 1.22 14.75 -48.12
N LYS A 621 0.26 14.97 -49.01
CA LYS A 621 -0.02 14.04 -50.13
C LYS A 621 1.09 14.03 -51.19
N GLN A 622 1.86 15.11 -51.30
CA GLN A 622 2.95 15.22 -52.25
C GLN A 622 4.25 14.57 -51.77
N SER A 623 4.42 14.38 -50.45
CA SER A 623 5.61 13.77 -49.86
C SER A 623 5.31 12.99 -48.59
N THR A 624 5.78 11.75 -48.54
CA THR A 624 5.38 10.74 -47.52
C THR A 624 5.94 10.94 -46.13
N LYS A 625 6.94 11.78 -45.92
CA LYS A 625 7.54 12.03 -44.59
C LYS A 625 7.94 13.50 -44.45
N LEU A 626 6.99 14.37 -44.13
CA LEU A 626 7.26 15.77 -43.81
C LEU A 626 7.12 16.04 -42.31
N PHE A 627 7.99 16.92 -41.79
CA PHE A 627 7.88 17.45 -40.44
C PHE A 627 7.39 18.90 -40.53
N ILE A 628 6.32 19.20 -39.79
CA ILE A 628 5.81 20.59 -39.79
C ILE A 628 6.67 21.43 -38.85
N VAL A 629 7.08 22.62 -39.29
CA VAL A 629 7.91 23.52 -38.49
C VAL A 629 7.28 24.90 -38.43
N THR A 630 7.23 25.43 -37.23
CA THR A 630 6.64 26.73 -36.91
C THR A 630 7.35 27.38 -35.72
N SER A 631 6.94 28.58 -35.33
CA SER A 631 7.48 29.29 -34.14
C SER A 631 6.99 28.62 -32.83
N VAL A 632 7.77 28.79 -31.75
CA VAL A 632 7.49 28.12 -30.47
C VAL A 632 6.16 28.55 -29.83
N ASP A 633 5.75 29.79 -30.04
CA ASP A 633 4.52 30.35 -29.49
C ASP A 633 3.27 29.86 -30.21
N THR A 634 3.35 29.50 -31.51
CA THR A 634 2.25 29.01 -32.32
C THR A 634 2.17 27.47 -32.39
N ARG A 635 3.31 26.76 -32.16
CA ARG A 635 3.46 25.32 -32.31
C ARG A 635 2.36 24.52 -31.60
N ARG A 636 2.12 24.81 -30.33
CA ARG A 636 1.13 24.12 -29.49
C ARG A 636 -0.31 24.24 -30.02
N PHE A 637 -0.63 25.39 -30.58
CA PHE A 637 -1.97 25.66 -31.13
C PHE A 637 -2.19 24.95 -32.45
N LEU A 638 -1.19 24.95 -33.31
CA LEU A 638 -1.18 24.16 -34.55
C LEU A 638 -1.29 22.67 -34.23
N ARG A 639 -0.56 22.17 -33.23
CA ARG A 639 -0.68 20.78 -32.76
C ARG A 639 -2.12 20.44 -32.37
N LYS A 640 -2.78 21.32 -31.62
CA LYS A 640 -4.17 21.11 -31.21
C LYS A 640 -5.16 21.09 -32.37
N ILE A 641 -4.89 21.88 -33.43
CA ILE A 641 -5.71 21.87 -34.64
C ILE A 641 -5.54 20.57 -35.42
N THR A 642 -4.32 20.06 -35.51
CA THR A 642 -3.99 18.88 -36.33
C THR A 642 -4.18 17.55 -35.60
N GLU A 643 -4.31 17.56 -34.27
CA GLU A 643 -4.32 16.36 -33.41
C GLU A 643 -5.43 15.36 -33.78
N ALA A 644 -6.59 15.84 -34.24
CA ALA A 644 -7.71 14.98 -34.57
C ALA A 644 -7.52 14.18 -35.87
N THR A 645 -6.87 14.78 -36.88
CA THR A 645 -6.76 14.20 -38.23
C THR A 645 -5.33 13.75 -38.57
N LEU A 646 -4.33 14.47 -38.08
CA LEU A 646 -2.91 14.29 -38.43
C LEU A 646 -2.05 13.99 -37.20
N PHE A 647 -2.52 13.08 -36.34
CA PHE A 647 -1.85 12.77 -35.08
C PHE A 647 -0.39 12.31 -35.24
N ASP A 648 -0.12 11.52 -36.28
CA ASP A 648 1.20 10.93 -36.51
C ASP A 648 2.23 11.92 -37.10
N VAL A 649 1.78 13.08 -37.55
CA VAL A 649 2.67 14.10 -38.13
C VAL A 649 3.29 14.93 -37.01
N PRO A 650 4.62 14.91 -36.84
CA PRO A 650 5.29 15.70 -35.82
C PRO A 650 5.29 17.18 -36.16
N ILE A 651 4.97 18.02 -35.17
CA ILE A 651 5.08 19.48 -35.27
C ILE A 651 6.22 19.92 -34.35
N LEU A 652 7.22 20.56 -34.94
CA LEU A 652 8.43 21.03 -34.28
C LEU A 652 8.48 22.53 -34.25
N SER A 653 9.17 23.10 -33.26
CA SER A 653 9.54 24.48 -33.27
C SER A 653 10.94 24.69 -33.89
N TRP A 654 11.23 25.89 -34.40
CA TRP A 654 12.56 26.22 -34.90
C TRP A 654 13.64 26.02 -33.85
N GLN A 655 13.33 26.26 -32.57
CA GLN A 655 14.24 26.11 -31.45
C GLN A 655 14.55 24.63 -31.13
N GLU A 656 13.61 23.72 -31.43
CA GLU A 656 13.83 22.27 -31.30
C GLU A 656 14.77 21.73 -32.38
N LEU A 657 14.81 22.31 -33.58
CA LEU A 657 15.72 21.88 -34.65
C LEU A 657 17.18 22.21 -34.35
N GLY A 658 17.46 23.35 -33.72
CA GLY A 658 18.82 23.80 -33.41
C GLY A 658 19.61 24.15 -34.67
N GLU A 659 20.83 24.72 -34.47
CA GLU A 659 21.70 25.20 -35.57
C GLU A 659 22.41 24.03 -36.30
N GLU A 660 22.52 22.87 -35.68
CA GLU A 660 23.29 21.72 -36.20
C GLU A 660 22.47 20.78 -37.11
N SER A 661 21.15 20.97 -37.18
CA SER A 661 20.30 20.08 -37.97
C SER A 661 20.36 20.42 -39.45
N LEU A 662 20.64 19.42 -40.29
CA LEU A 662 20.48 19.54 -41.74
C LEU A 662 19.00 19.62 -42.08
N ILE A 663 18.53 20.72 -42.61
CA ILE A 663 17.13 20.99 -42.92
C ILE A 663 16.95 21.12 -44.43
N GLN A 664 15.97 20.44 -44.97
CA GLN A 664 15.53 20.58 -46.36
C GLN A 664 14.09 21.10 -46.37
N VAL A 665 13.89 22.36 -46.69
CA VAL A 665 12.54 22.93 -46.88
C VAL A 665 11.99 22.35 -48.17
N VAL A 666 10.96 21.53 -48.06
CA VAL A 666 10.29 20.91 -49.21
C VAL A 666 9.21 21.84 -49.74
N GLU A 667 8.44 22.42 -48.84
CA GLU A 667 7.31 23.29 -49.18
C GLU A 667 7.10 24.31 -48.05
N SER A 668 6.52 25.45 -48.41
CA SER A 668 6.09 26.49 -47.48
C SER A 668 4.61 26.79 -47.75
N ILE A 669 3.77 26.67 -46.73
CA ILE A 669 2.36 26.98 -46.83
C ILE A 669 2.01 28.27 -46.10
N ASP A 670 1.21 29.10 -46.75
CA ASP A 670 0.65 30.31 -46.16
C ASP A 670 -0.76 30.56 -46.66
N LEU A 671 -1.51 31.41 -45.98
CA LEU A 671 -2.80 31.88 -46.46
C LEU A 671 -2.58 33.11 -47.36
N SER A 672 -3.38 33.22 -48.46
CA SER A 672 -3.37 34.38 -49.29
C SER A 672 -3.92 35.62 -48.57
N GLU A 673 -3.47 36.82 -48.96
CA GLU A 673 -3.93 38.06 -48.36
C GLU A 673 -5.46 38.26 -48.44
N GLU A 674 -6.13 37.72 -49.44
CA GLU A 674 -7.60 37.70 -49.59
C GLU A 674 -8.28 36.75 -48.57
N GLU A 675 -7.63 35.63 -48.24
CA GLU A 675 -8.14 34.65 -47.26
C GLU A 675 -7.94 35.11 -45.80
N LEU A 676 -6.99 36.04 -45.54
CA LEU A 676 -6.73 36.65 -44.26
C LEU A 676 -7.69 37.85 -43.97
N ALA A 677 -8.25 38.49 -44.99
CA ALA A 677 -9.03 39.72 -44.87
C ALA A 677 -10.54 39.48 -44.66
N ASP A 678 -11.04 38.27 -44.88
CA ASP A 678 -12.47 37.89 -44.86
C ASP A 678 -13.14 37.82 -43.47
N ASP A 679 -12.46 38.12 -42.38
CA ASP A 679 -13.02 38.09 -41.01
C ASP A 679 -13.38 39.48 -40.44
N GLU A 680 -13.26 40.60 -41.22
CA GLU A 680 -13.64 41.95 -40.77
C GLU A 680 -15.09 42.37 -41.18
N GLU A 681 -15.87 41.52 -41.85
CA GLU A 681 -17.30 41.70 -42.05
C GLU A 681 -18.06 40.69 -41.12
#